data_bba5e19a865b161b7795fc32c131620a
#
_entry.id   bba5e19a865b161b7795fc32c131620a
#
_cell.length_a   1.000
_cell.length_b   1.000
_cell.length_c   1.000
_cell.angle_alpha   90.00
_cell.angle_beta   90.00
_cell.angle_gamma   90.00
#
_symmetry.space_group_name_H-M   'P 1'
#
loop_
_entity.id
_entity.type
_entity.pdbx_description
1 polymer ?
#
loop_
_entity_poly.entity_id
_entity_poly.type
_entity_poly.pdbx_seq_one_letter_code
_entity_poly.pdbx_strand_id
1 'polypeptide(L)'
;MEFNIYEVRPPRAAWVIAILLVHPALLPSQTPCPPPAAAALEGGWRAYRSDSVSQALRQFRLANRLCPDNLDTGVGLGFALLRSDQVGPADSVFLSLLARNATNSDAWEGRARTALRLGDSAAAIDAGRRAVTLAPGNAELRQLLDRLSPEWDRPVAPAPRRPTSLQLVSRTRGQRFEIVTASGWKPFYPQGVNLGVALPGRYPSEFPTDSARYAGWLDTLAAMNANTVRVYTILPPAFYRALRGWNTTHPERAIWLLHGVWTELPPGHDFEHPAWKDAFQVEMRRVVDLVHGAATIPPATGHAAGRFDADVSPWTLGYIIGREWEPFAVKAFDAGKPRGTYRGRFLTLSAGPAMDLWMARQCDFMLSYEAATYNALRPIAYTNWPTLDPLTHPTEATTVEESRWRRRSGRGSESKKVEYENDVIGLDPNLIQPTTANPAGWFASYHAYPYYPDFMMHDPGYAKAHSSEGQSSYFGYLGELVQHHKAIPVLIAEYGVPSSRGTAHLHPQGWSHGGHDERAMAAVDARLTRDIREAGAAGAVLFAWMDEWFKKNWIVIDYEIPLDNTRLWHNLMDAEQNYGIMGMYAGDERTTPKLGGDIRRWRRLPSVQRARDSCTSGPRHIQMGWDESFYYIGVELPPSRFPWDSLGIQLAIDTYLPRVGQHRLPRSGVRSEIGFEFLIDLVRPDSARVFVTPEYNRHDSRIDPRTGDDFGRFSRRPVVTRNRDDGRFDSLFVITNRARFGRDGSFFPAGRYDRGRLVHGTEAASTTADWYLDDREGMLQLRIPWDLLNVTDPSTRTLLFDQRTNGDFGTAAAGEFHAGVVIYRKGKKPAVEAALPELRQGAWAASGFVGWRWSGWTEPRYHSRLKPVFDSLKALWAAPPSRAPTRLAPRAPSN
;
A
#
# COMPACT_ATOMS: atom_id res chain seq x y z
N MET A 1 9.66 -2.78 -1.13
CA MET A 1 9.14 -1.65 -0.32
C MET A 1 9.82 -1.76 1.04
N GLU A 2 10.87 -0.99 1.26
CA GLU A 2 11.42 -0.83 2.60
C GLU A 2 10.57 0.21 3.33
N PHE A 3 9.76 -0.25 4.26
CA PHE A 3 9.14 0.64 5.23
C PHE A 3 10.19 0.95 6.30
N ASN A 4 10.82 2.10 6.20
CA ASN A 4 11.58 2.66 7.31
C ASN A 4 10.60 2.97 8.45
N ILE A 5 10.63 2.16 9.48
CA ILE A 5 9.93 2.42 10.74
C ILE A 5 10.73 3.50 11.47
N TYR A 6 10.21 4.71 11.47
CA TYR A 6 10.72 5.75 12.36
C TYR A 6 10.45 5.34 13.80
N GLU A 7 11.54 5.18 14.57
CA GLU A 7 11.49 5.03 16.02
C GLU A 7 10.85 6.27 16.66
N VAL A 8 9.62 6.16 17.09
CA VAL A 8 9.03 7.09 18.05
C VAL A 8 9.47 6.64 19.44
N ARG A 9 10.44 7.31 20.02
CA ARG A 9 10.82 7.11 21.43
C ARG A 9 9.68 7.63 22.31
N PRO A 10 9.09 6.81 23.19
CA PRO A 10 8.14 7.29 24.17
C PRO A 10 8.90 8.07 25.28
N PRO A 11 8.24 9.02 25.97
CA PRO A 11 8.85 9.78 27.04
C PRO A 11 9.21 8.85 28.23
N ARG A 12 10.35 9.14 28.86
CA ARG A 12 10.83 8.43 30.06
C ARG A 12 9.86 8.65 31.21
N ALA A 13 8.99 7.67 31.49
CA ALA A 13 8.26 7.60 32.74
C ALA A 13 9.13 6.88 33.79
N ALA A 14 9.41 7.58 34.89
CA ALA A 14 10.12 7.00 36.02
C ALA A 14 9.21 6.01 36.75
N TRP A 15 9.58 4.73 36.75
CA TRP A 15 8.90 3.69 37.51
C TRP A 15 9.63 3.50 38.85
N VAL A 16 8.96 3.85 39.92
CA VAL A 16 9.36 3.46 41.29
C VAL A 16 8.70 2.12 41.57
N ILE A 17 9.50 1.06 41.71
CA ILE A 17 9.02 -0.29 42.01
C ILE A 17 9.34 -0.59 43.48
N ALA A 18 8.31 -0.72 44.29
CA ALA A 18 8.41 -1.28 45.63
C ALA A 18 8.36 -2.81 45.52
N ILE A 19 9.42 -3.51 45.88
CA ILE A 19 9.48 -4.97 45.96
C ILE A 19 9.31 -5.38 47.42
N LEU A 20 8.20 -6.03 47.72
CA LEU A 20 7.98 -6.71 48.99
C LEU A 20 8.60 -8.13 48.95
N LEU A 21 9.41 -8.43 49.94
CA LEU A 21 10.10 -9.71 50.16
C LEU A 21 9.09 -10.82 50.48
N VAL A 22 9.01 -11.85 49.65
CA VAL A 22 8.48 -13.15 50.05
C VAL A 22 9.62 -14.15 50.05
N HIS A 23 9.89 -14.77 51.19
CA HIS A 23 10.88 -15.85 51.34
C HIS A 23 10.40 -17.09 50.62
N PRO A 24 11.21 -17.72 49.75
CA PRO A 24 10.82 -18.99 49.13
C PRO A 24 11.05 -20.16 50.08
N ALA A 25 10.09 -21.05 50.15
CA ALA A 25 10.24 -22.38 50.78
C ALA A 25 11.21 -23.22 49.92
N LEU A 26 12.11 -23.88 50.57
CA LEU A 26 13.17 -24.74 50.04
C LEU A 26 12.60 -25.91 49.20
N LEU A 27 12.91 -25.90 47.91
CA LEU A 27 12.83 -27.08 47.01
C LEU A 27 14.19 -27.68 46.76
N PRO A 28 14.33 -29.00 46.54
CA PRO A 28 15.60 -29.72 46.63
C PRO A 28 16.41 -29.68 45.34
N SER A 29 17.73 -29.74 45.54
CA SER A 29 18.86 -30.01 44.61
C SER A 29 19.22 -28.92 43.59
N GLN A 30 19.75 -27.81 44.09
CA GLN A 30 20.80 -27.11 43.35
C GLN A 30 22.15 -27.38 43.98
N THR A 31 23.17 -27.67 43.16
CA THR A 31 24.57 -27.78 43.64
C THR A 31 24.95 -26.50 44.35
N PRO A 32 25.37 -26.53 45.63
CA PRO A 32 25.67 -25.33 46.37
C PRO A 32 26.85 -24.58 45.70
N CYS A 33 26.66 -23.29 45.48
CA CYS A 33 27.72 -22.49 44.91
C CYS A 33 28.89 -22.32 45.83
N PRO A 34 30.13 -22.20 45.31
CA PRO A 34 31.32 -21.88 46.11
C PRO A 34 31.10 -20.57 46.89
N PRO A 35 31.66 -20.43 48.11
CA PRO A 35 31.47 -19.25 48.95
C PRO A 35 31.67 -17.89 48.26
N PRO A 36 32.66 -17.71 47.35
CA PRO A 36 32.79 -16.46 46.58
C PRO A 36 31.64 -16.19 45.62
N ALA A 37 31.05 -17.24 45.01
CA ALA A 37 29.92 -17.08 44.12
C ALA A 37 28.63 -16.75 44.90
N ALA A 38 28.45 -17.40 46.08
CA ALA A 38 27.32 -17.11 46.95
C ALA A 38 27.37 -15.67 47.47
N ALA A 39 28.54 -15.19 47.89
CA ALA A 39 28.75 -13.80 48.32
C ALA A 39 28.51 -12.80 47.17
N ALA A 40 28.96 -13.12 45.98
CA ALA A 40 28.70 -12.30 44.80
C ALA A 40 27.21 -12.28 44.44
N LEU A 41 26.51 -13.40 44.52
CA LEU A 41 25.05 -13.49 44.28
C LEU A 41 24.28 -12.61 45.27
N GLU A 42 24.58 -12.74 46.56
CA GLU A 42 23.97 -11.93 47.62
C GLU A 42 24.30 -10.42 47.44
N GLY A 43 25.59 -10.10 47.16
CA GLY A 43 26.01 -8.74 46.81
C GLY A 43 25.30 -8.18 45.60
N GLY A 44 25.03 -9.01 44.57
CA GLY A 44 24.28 -8.67 43.38
C GLY A 44 22.85 -8.27 43.70
N TRP A 45 22.13 -9.10 44.47
CA TRP A 45 20.77 -8.79 44.90
C TRP A 45 20.65 -7.58 45.83
N ARG A 46 21.65 -7.36 46.70
CA ARG A 46 21.72 -6.15 47.55
C ARG A 46 21.86 -4.90 46.66
N ALA A 47 22.77 -4.92 45.70
CA ALA A 47 22.99 -3.81 44.77
C ALA A 47 21.76 -3.57 43.87
N TYR A 48 21.11 -4.65 43.44
CA TYR A 48 19.90 -4.57 42.62
C TYR A 48 18.74 -3.88 43.36
N ARG A 49 18.53 -4.23 44.63
CA ARG A 49 17.49 -3.59 45.48
C ARG A 49 17.82 -2.13 45.83
N SER A 50 19.12 -1.74 45.92
CA SER A 50 19.54 -0.36 46.15
C SER A 50 19.67 0.47 44.87
N ASP A 51 19.12 0.04 43.77
CA ASP A 51 19.17 0.68 42.44
C ASP A 51 20.60 0.90 41.86
N SER A 52 21.57 0.22 42.39
CA SER A 52 22.96 0.26 41.92
C SER A 52 23.19 -0.74 40.78
N VAL A 53 22.49 -0.51 39.64
CA VAL A 53 22.37 -1.46 38.51
C VAL A 53 23.73 -1.90 37.98
N SER A 54 24.69 -0.97 37.80
CA SER A 54 26.03 -1.31 37.32
C SER A 54 26.80 -2.21 38.30
N GLN A 55 26.62 -2.01 39.62
CA GLN A 55 27.23 -2.86 40.65
C GLN A 55 26.54 -4.23 40.67
N ALA A 56 25.22 -4.28 40.60
CA ALA A 56 24.44 -5.52 40.50
C ALA A 56 24.89 -6.36 39.31
N LEU A 57 25.06 -5.76 38.15
CA LEU A 57 25.47 -6.41 36.92
C LEU A 57 26.90 -7.01 37.06
N ARG A 58 27.83 -6.28 37.69
CA ARG A 58 29.21 -6.81 37.96
C ARG A 58 29.17 -8.03 38.89
N GLN A 59 28.39 -7.94 39.96
CA GLN A 59 28.27 -9.00 40.96
C GLN A 59 27.58 -10.25 40.38
N PHE A 60 26.50 -10.11 39.68
CA PHE A 60 25.82 -11.24 39.04
C PHE A 60 26.65 -11.87 37.91
N ARG A 61 27.40 -11.09 37.12
CA ARG A 61 28.38 -11.64 36.17
C ARG A 61 29.47 -12.45 36.87
N LEU A 62 29.95 -11.98 38.01
CA LEU A 62 30.93 -12.73 38.81
C LEU A 62 30.32 -14.03 39.38
N ALA A 63 29.14 -13.94 39.98
CA ALA A 63 28.40 -15.09 40.52
C ALA A 63 28.14 -16.15 39.42
N ASN A 64 27.67 -15.73 38.26
CA ASN A 64 27.35 -16.63 37.15
C ASN A 64 28.59 -17.27 36.52
N ARG A 65 29.76 -16.57 36.52
CA ARG A 65 31.02 -17.18 36.07
C ARG A 65 31.56 -18.22 37.03
N LEU A 66 31.41 -17.97 38.33
CA LEU A 66 31.91 -18.86 39.37
C LEU A 66 30.99 -20.06 39.64
N CYS A 67 29.71 -19.93 39.29
CA CYS A 67 28.68 -20.94 39.51
C CYS A 67 27.65 -20.92 38.35
N PRO A 68 28.04 -21.31 37.14
CA PRO A 68 27.18 -21.18 35.94
C PRO A 68 25.99 -22.12 35.98
N ASP A 69 26.03 -23.19 36.74
CA ASP A 69 24.95 -24.16 36.82
C ASP A 69 23.86 -23.82 37.83
N ASN A 70 24.08 -22.84 38.66
CA ASN A 70 23.06 -22.36 39.58
C ASN A 70 22.10 -21.40 38.87
N LEU A 71 20.82 -21.72 38.90
CA LEU A 71 19.77 -20.96 38.19
C LEU A 71 19.66 -19.53 38.73
N ASP A 72 19.81 -19.32 40.04
CA ASP A 72 19.61 -18.00 40.65
C ASP A 72 20.66 -16.98 40.20
N THR A 73 21.90 -17.45 39.91
CA THR A 73 22.94 -16.58 39.34
C THR A 73 22.57 -16.08 37.95
N GLY A 74 21.95 -16.95 37.15
CA GLY A 74 21.43 -16.61 35.82
C GLY A 74 20.21 -15.72 35.90
N VAL A 75 19.27 -16.01 36.81
CA VAL A 75 18.07 -15.15 37.04
C VAL A 75 18.49 -13.73 37.43
N GLY A 76 19.38 -13.60 38.42
CA GLY A 76 19.91 -12.29 38.84
C GLY A 76 20.61 -11.55 37.70
N LEU A 77 21.41 -12.24 36.89
CA LEU A 77 22.07 -11.66 35.72
C LEU A 77 21.04 -11.19 34.68
N GLY A 78 20.02 -12.00 34.37
CA GLY A 78 18.97 -11.66 33.42
C GLY A 78 18.20 -10.40 33.82
N PHE A 79 17.76 -10.29 35.08
CA PHE A 79 17.07 -9.09 35.56
C PHE A 79 17.99 -7.86 35.63
N ALA A 80 19.27 -7.99 35.96
CA ALA A 80 20.20 -6.87 35.96
C ALA A 80 20.49 -6.36 34.53
N LEU A 81 20.59 -7.26 33.56
CA LEU A 81 20.69 -6.93 32.12
C LEU A 81 19.43 -6.19 31.66
N LEU A 82 18.24 -6.70 31.98
CA LEU A 82 16.98 -6.07 31.62
C LEU A 82 16.86 -4.66 32.20
N ARG A 83 17.26 -4.47 33.44
CA ARG A 83 17.22 -3.15 34.12
C ARG A 83 18.27 -2.18 33.57
N SER A 84 19.35 -2.68 32.98
CA SER A 84 20.39 -1.89 32.30
C SER A 84 20.06 -1.64 30.82
N ASP A 85 18.84 -1.91 30.40
CA ASP A 85 18.34 -1.78 29.02
C ASP A 85 19.02 -2.69 27.97
N GLN A 86 19.73 -3.73 28.44
CA GLN A 86 20.33 -4.77 27.60
C GLN A 86 19.32 -5.90 27.35
N VAL A 87 18.22 -5.59 26.65
CA VAL A 87 17.02 -6.45 26.55
C VAL A 87 17.32 -7.77 25.83
N GLY A 88 18.01 -7.73 24.68
CA GLY A 88 18.37 -8.93 23.93
C GLY A 88 19.27 -9.90 24.70
N PRO A 89 20.40 -9.44 25.32
CA PRO A 89 21.19 -10.28 26.21
C PRO A 89 20.42 -10.83 27.41
N ALA A 90 19.48 -10.06 28.00
CA ALA A 90 18.64 -10.54 29.08
C ALA A 90 17.72 -11.68 28.61
N ASP A 91 17.10 -11.52 27.45
CA ASP A 91 16.24 -12.53 26.84
C ASP A 91 16.98 -13.85 26.60
N SER A 92 18.19 -13.77 26.03
CA SER A 92 19.03 -14.95 25.79
C SER A 92 19.36 -15.68 27.09
N VAL A 93 19.61 -14.96 28.19
CA VAL A 93 19.85 -15.56 29.50
C VAL A 93 18.60 -16.30 30.00
N PHE A 94 17.43 -15.66 29.96
CA PHE A 94 16.20 -16.30 30.41
C PHE A 94 15.83 -17.53 29.57
N LEU A 95 15.97 -17.48 28.26
CA LEU A 95 15.75 -18.62 27.37
C LEU A 95 16.72 -19.78 27.69
N SER A 96 17.98 -19.49 27.98
CA SER A 96 18.95 -20.50 28.40
C SER A 96 18.58 -21.17 29.72
N LEU A 97 18.07 -20.38 30.67
CA LEU A 97 17.60 -20.89 31.96
C LEU A 97 16.36 -21.82 31.78
N LEU A 98 15.42 -21.39 30.93
CA LEU A 98 14.23 -22.16 30.64
C LEU A 98 14.52 -23.46 29.87
N ALA A 99 15.51 -23.46 29.01
CA ALA A 99 16.00 -24.68 28.35
C ALA A 99 16.56 -25.71 29.35
N ARG A 100 17.13 -25.23 30.47
CA ARG A 100 17.69 -26.10 31.56
C ARG A 100 16.63 -26.48 32.62
N ASN A 101 15.69 -25.55 32.88
CA ASN A 101 14.59 -25.79 33.83
C ASN A 101 13.32 -25.05 33.37
N ALA A 102 12.47 -25.75 32.70
CA ALA A 102 11.18 -25.25 32.21
C ALA A 102 10.15 -24.90 33.30
N THR A 103 10.41 -25.24 34.57
CA THR A 103 9.54 -24.93 35.71
C THR A 103 10.07 -23.76 36.57
N ASN A 104 11.07 -23.02 36.10
CA ASN A 104 11.56 -21.84 36.78
C ASN A 104 10.63 -20.64 36.54
N SER A 105 9.85 -20.25 37.57
CA SER A 105 8.88 -19.15 37.49
C SER A 105 9.52 -17.80 37.22
N ASP A 106 10.69 -17.54 37.84
CA ASP A 106 11.38 -16.24 37.72
C ASP A 106 11.99 -16.08 36.33
N ALA A 107 12.49 -17.17 35.73
CA ALA A 107 12.94 -17.13 34.34
C ALA A 107 11.78 -16.89 33.35
N TRP A 108 10.57 -17.46 33.61
CA TRP A 108 9.37 -17.17 32.84
C TRP A 108 8.91 -15.72 33.03
N GLU A 109 8.97 -15.17 34.25
CA GLU A 109 8.69 -13.75 34.48
C GLU A 109 9.69 -12.87 33.74
N GLY A 110 10.98 -13.17 33.82
CA GLY A 110 12.03 -12.46 33.10
C GLY A 110 11.77 -12.48 31.60
N ARG A 111 11.40 -13.64 31.05
CA ARG A 111 11.01 -13.80 29.63
C ARG A 111 9.78 -12.96 29.27
N ALA A 112 8.76 -12.90 30.13
CA ALA A 112 7.59 -12.07 29.90
C ALA A 112 7.96 -10.58 29.84
N ARG A 113 8.83 -10.11 30.74
CA ARG A 113 9.25 -8.73 30.79
C ARG A 113 10.18 -8.35 29.62
N THR A 114 11.08 -9.25 29.20
CA THR A 114 11.94 -9.02 28.02
C THR A 114 11.12 -9.02 26.74
N ALA A 115 10.21 -9.96 26.58
CA ALA A 115 9.30 -10.01 25.42
C ALA A 115 8.48 -8.72 25.29
N LEU A 116 7.95 -8.19 26.41
CA LEU A 116 7.24 -6.92 26.41
C LEU A 116 8.12 -5.74 25.99
N ARG A 117 9.39 -5.70 26.44
CA ARG A 117 10.34 -4.64 26.05
C ARG A 117 10.78 -4.75 24.60
N LEU A 118 10.75 -5.95 24.03
CA LEU A 118 10.98 -6.22 22.60
C LEU A 118 9.74 -5.99 21.73
N GLY A 119 8.60 -5.60 22.33
CA GLY A 119 7.35 -5.38 21.61
C GLY A 119 6.55 -6.64 21.32
N ASP A 120 7.01 -7.81 21.78
CA ASP A 120 6.33 -9.10 21.61
C ASP A 120 5.35 -9.36 22.76
N SER A 121 4.18 -8.74 22.68
CA SER A 121 3.12 -8.91 23.67
C SER A 121 2.58 -10.36 23.73
N ALA A 122 2.71 -11.12 22.64
CA ALA A 122 2.29 -12.51 22.57
C ALA A 122 3.15 -13.40 23.46
N ALA A 123 4.46 -13.33 23.22
CA ALA A 123 5.42 -14.06 24.04
C ALA A 123 5.38 -13.57 25.49
N ALA A 124 5.12 -12.28 25.73
CA ALA A 124 4.98 -11.74 27.08
C ALA A 124 3.79 -12.36 27.83
N ILE A 125 2.63 -12.50 27.18
CA ILE A 125 1.42 -13.12 27.79
C ILE A 125 1.64 -14.63 27.99
N ASP A 126 2.18 -15.36 27.02
CA ASP A 126 2.44 -16.80 27.16
C ASP A 126 3.44 -17.06 28.27
N ALA A 127 4.56 -16.36 28.29
CA ALA A 127 5.56 -16.48 29.34
C ALA A 127 4.99 -16.05 30.71
N GLY A 128 4.23 -14.98 30.77
CA GLY A 128 3.58 -14.50 31.98
C GLY A 128 2.55 -15.49 32.54
N ARG A 129 1.73 -16.13 31.69
CA ARG A 129 0.82 -17.20 32.08
C ARG A 129 1.55 -18.37 32.76
N ARG A 130 2.63 -18.82 32.15
CA ARG A 130 3.48 -19.89 32.70
C ARG A 130 4.09 -19.49 34.03
N ALA A 131 4.58 -18.27 34.16
CA ALA A 131 5.13 -17.76 35.41
C ALA A 131 4.05 -17.71 36.51
N VAL A 132 2.86 -17.17 36.21
CA VAL A 132 1.73 -17.13 37.18
C VAL A 132 1.21 -18.52 37.51
N THR A 133 1.19 -19.45 36.57
CA THR A 133 0.79 -20.86 36.84
C THR A 133 1.77 -21.53 37.80
N LEU A 134 3.06 -21.26 37.67
CA LEU A 134 4.12 -21.79 38.53
C LEU A 134 4.23 -21.06 39.89
N ALA A 135 3.93 -19.76 39.91
CA ALA A 135 3.94 -18.90 41.08
C ALA A 135 2.66 -18.06 41.18
N PRO A 136 1.55 -18.63 41.63
CA PRO A 136 0.24 -17.97 41.67
C PRO A 136 0.15 -16.73 42.57
N GLY A 137 1.10 -16.55 43.50
CA GLY A 137 1.16 -15.38 44.38
C GLY A 137 1.73 -14.10 43.77
N ASN A 138 2.22 -14.13 42.52
CA ASN A 138 2.84 -12.97 41.88
C ASN A 138 1.75 -11.97 41.40
N ALA A 139 1.34 -11.09 42.31
CA ALA A 139 0.30 -10.10 42.07
C ALA A 139 0.73 -9.04 41.00
N GLU A 140 2.01 -8.65 40.97
CA GLU A 140 2.55 -7.66 40.03
C GLU A 140 2.46 -8.17 38.58
N LEU A 141 2.87 -9.41 38.37
CA LEU A 141 2.81 -10.05 37.06
C LEU A 141 1.36 -10.24 36.60
N ARG A 142 0.43 -10.58 37.50
CA ARG A 142 -1.00 -10.63 37.19
C ARG A 142 -1.53 -9.29 36.74
N GLN A 143 -1.24 -8.22 37.48
CA GLN A 143 -1.64 -6.85 37.07
C GLN A 143 -1.04 -6.44 35.73
N LEU A 144 0.18 -6.88 35.44
CA LEU A 144 0.78 -6.67 34.12
C LEU A 144 0.00 -7.40 33.03
N LEU A 145 -0.34 -8.67 33.25
CA LEU A 145 -1.13 -9.46 32.32
C LEU A 145 -2.54 -8.90 32.12
N ASP A 146 -3.20 -8.43 33.20
CA ASP A 146 -4.52 -7.79 33.14
C ASP A 146 -4.52 -6.53 32.27
N ARG A 147 -3.42 -5.76 32.30
CA ARG A 147 -3.25 -4.60 31.43
C ARG A 147 -2.96 -4.97 29.98
N LEU A 148 -2.24 -6.06 29.75
CA LEU A 148 -1.90 -6.53 28.41
C LEU A 148 -3.08 -7.24 27.73
N SER A 149 -3.87 -7.98 28.51
CA SER A 149 -5.04 -8.70 28.03
C SER A 149 -5.99 -8.98 29.22
N PRO A 150 -7.09 -8.28 29.39
CA PRO A 150 -8.04 -8.51 30.50
C PRO A 150 -8.61 -9.94 30.56
N GLU A 151 -8.42 -10.71 29.53
CA GLU A 151 -8.91 -12.08 29.40
C GLU A 151 -7.80 -13.15 29.42
N TRP A 152 -6.61 -12.78 29.83
CA TRP A 152 -5.43 -13.67 29.76
C TRP A 152 -5.59 -14.98 30.53
N ASP A 153 -6.38 -14.99 31.61
CA ASP A 153 -6.62 -16.15 32.50
C ASP A 153 -7.84 -16.99 32.09
N ARG A 154 -8.67 -16.52 31.14
CA ARG A 154 -9.81 -17.30 30.67
C ARG A 154 -9.33 -18.57 29.99
N PRO A 155 -9.88 -19.74 30.38
CA PRO A 155 -9.59 -20.99 29.69
C PRO A 155 -9.94 -20.81 28.21
N VAL A 156 -9.02 -21.16 27.33
CA VAL A 156 -9.34 -21.35 25.90
C VAL A 156 -10.44 -22.44 25.91
N ALA A 157 -11.58 -22.16 25.28
CA ALA A 157 -12.64 -23.15 25.17
C ALA A 157 -12.04 -24.47 24.66
N PRO A 158 -12.40 -25.62 25.23
CA PRO A 158 -11.88 -26.88 24.76
C PRO A 158 -12.13 -26.98 23.27
N ALA A 159 -11.08 -27.36 22.54
CA ALA A 159 -11.17 -27.53 21.09
C ALA A 159 -12.43 -28.39 20.79
N PRO A 160 -13.26 -27.96 19.83
CA PRO A 160 -14.46 -28.72 19.49
C PRO A 160 -14.07 -30.17 19.22
N ARG A 161 -14.94 -31.12 19.65
CA ARG A 161 -14.70 -32.57 19.46
C ARG A 161 -14.32 -32.79 18.00
N ARG A 162 -13.11 -33.34 17.76
CA ARG A 162 -12.62 -33.61 16.42
C ARG A 162 -13.64 -34.44 15.65
N PRO A 163 -14.09 -33.98 14.47
CA PRO A 163 -14.91 -34.81 13.60
C PRO A 163 -14.20 -36.11 13.26
N THR A 164 -14.92 -37.19 13.11
CA THR A 164 -14.35 -38.53 12.80
C THR A 164 -13.89 -38.63 11.32
N SER A 165 -14.34 -37.71 10.45
CA SER A 165 -13.99 -37.67 9.03
C SER A 165 -13.49 -36.28 8.63
N LEU A 166 -12.60 -36.22 7.64
CA LEU A 166 -12.06 -34.97 7.10
C LEU A 166 -13.19 -34.09 6.54
N GLN A 167 -13.29 -32.85 7.01
CA GLN A 167 -14.32 -31.90 6.58
C GLN A 167 -13.84 -31.04 5.43
N LEU A 168 -14.67 -30.92 4.41
CA LEU A 168 -14.46 -30.07 3.25
C LEU A 168 -15.69 -29.20 3.04
N VAL A 169 -15.49 -27.88 2.95
CA VAL A 169 -16.54 -26.92 2.57
C VAL A 169 -16.37 -26.41 1.15
N SER A 170 -15.17 -26.50 0.63
CA SER A 170 -14.76 -26.09 -0.70
C SER A 170 -13.72 -27.06 -1.27
N ARG A 171 -13.60 -27.10 -2.58
CA ARG A 171 -12.57 -27.89 -3.28
C ARG A 171 -12.32 -27.35 -4.68
N THR A 172 -11.23 -27.75 -5.29
CA THR A 172 -10.97 -27.59 -6.71
C THR A 172 -11.32 -28.86 -7.49
N ARG A 173 -11.88 -28.73 -8.71
CA ARG A 173 -12.15 -29.83 -9.61
C ARG A 173 -11.88 -29.42 -11.07
N GLY A 174 -10.80 -29.91 -11.63
CA GLY A 174 -10.31 -29.39 -12.92
C GLY A 174 -10.05 -27.88 -12.79
N GLN A 175 -10.55 -27.11 -13.74
CA GLN A 175 -10.33 -25.64 -13.78
C GLN A 175 -11.37 -24.82 -12.98
N ARG A 176 -12.02 -25.38 -11.95
CA ARG A 176 -13.06 -24.65 -11.22
C ARG A 176 -13.02 -24.91 -9.73
N PHE A 177 -13.59 -24.00 -8.99
CA PHE A 177 -13.96 -24.20 -7.59
C PHE A 177 -15.32 -24.84 -7.47
N GLU A 178 -15.50 -25.61 -6.41
CA GLU A 178 -16.79 -26.15 -5.97
C GLU A 178 -16.96 -25.91 -4.48
N ILE A 179 -18.19 -25.64 -4.06
CA ILE A 179 -18.57 -25.48 -2.65
C ILE A 179 -19.62 -26.51 -2.28
N VAL A 180 -19.63 -26.92 -1.02
CA VAL A 180 -20.65 -27.79 -0.48
C VAL A 180 -21.94 -27.01 -0.19
N THR A 181 -23.07 -27.56 -0.58
CA THR A 181 -24.42 -27.01 -0.30
C THR A 181 -25.30 -28.12 0.24
N ALA A 182 -26.49 -27.78 0.70
CA ALA A 182 -27.47 -28.80 1.17
C ALA A 182 -27.79 -29.84 0.07
N SER A 183 -27.66 -29.47 -1.22
CA SER A 183 -27.88 -30.36 -2.36
C SER A 183 -26.58 -31.01 -2.90
N GLY A 184 -25.48 -30.98 -2.16
CA GLY A 184 -24.19 -31.52 -2.54
C GLY A 184 -23.25 -30.47 -3.14
N TRP A 185 -22.21 -30.92 -3.84
CA TRP A 185 -21.19 -30.06 -4.44
C TRP A 185 -21.76 -29.29 -5.63
N LYS A 186 -21.52 -27.95 -5.66
CA LYS A 186 -21.89 -27.07 -6.77
C LYS A 186 -20.68 -26.28 -7.26
N PRO A 187 -20.58 -26.03 -8.57
CA PRO A 187 -19.60 -25.09 -9.12
C PRO A 187 -19.77 -23.71 -8.48
N PHE A 188 -18.65 -23.10 -8.16
CA PHE A 188 -18.59 -21.78 -7.57
C PHE A 188 -17.60 -20.90 -8.34
N TYR A 189 -18.01 -19.71 -8.72
CA TYR A 189 -17.17 -18.71 -9.35
C TYR A 189 -16.95 -17.56 -8.36
N PRO A 190 -15.78 -17.48 -7.72
CA PRO A 190 -15.45 -16.34 -6.85
C PRO A 190 -15.51 -15.03 -7.63
N GLN A 191 -16.40 -14.15 -7.25
CA GLN A 191 -16.47 -12.78 -7.75
C GLN A 191 -16.64 -11.84 -6.55
N GLY A 192 -15.72 -10.89 -6.40
CA GLY A 192 -15.72 -10.05 -5.21
C GLY A 192 -14.60 -9.05 -5.20
N VAL A 193 -14.19 -8.65 -3.99
CA VAL A 193 -13.25 -7.57 -3.81
C VAL A 193 -12.16 -7.92 -2.80
N ASN A 194 -11.01 -7.32 -2.97
CA ASN A 194 -9.97 -7.23 -1.96
C ASN A 194 -10.41 -6.20 -0.92
N LEU A 195 -10.52 -6.61 0.33
CA LEU A 195 -11.01 -5.78 1.42
C LEU A 195 -9.86 -5.01 2.05
N GLY A 196 -9.60 -3.80 1.55
CA GLY A 196 -8.82 -2.79 2.25
C GLY A 196 -9.65 -2.21 3.42
N VAL A 197 -9.00 -1.82 4.49
CA VAL A 197 -9.68 -1.36 5.72
C VAL A 197 -9.06 -0.12 6.36
N ALA A 198 -8.02 0.46 5.75
CA ALA A 198 -7.37 1.66 6.24
C ALA A 198 -8.17 2.92 5.90
N LEU A 199 -8.97 3.39 6.84
CA LEU A 199 -9.71 4.64 6.70
C LEU A 199 -8.75 5.84 6.58
N PRO A 200 -9.18 6.95 5.95
CA PRO A 200 -8.40 8.19 5.95
C PRO A 200 -7.96 8.58 7.36
N GLY A 201 -6.70 9.00 7.48
CA GLY A 201 -6.08 9.29 8.78
C GLY A 201 -5.40 8.09 9.46
N ARG A 202 -5.58 6.88 8.95
CA ARG A 202 -5.11 5.64 9.59
C ARG A 202 -4.02 4.96 8.78
N TYR A 203 -3.14 4.24 9.48
CA TYR A 203 -2.20 3.31 8.86
C TYR A 203 -2.89 1.99 8.52
N PRO A 204 -2.31 1.16 7.64
CA PRO A 204 -2.91 -0.13 7.24
C PRO A 204 -3.26 -1.06 8.41
N SER A 205 -2.56 -0.93 9.53
CA SER A 205 -2.76 -1.74 10.74
C SER A 205 -3.66 -1.11 11.81
N GLU A 206 -4.14 0.11 11.58
CA GLU A 206 -5.10 0.78 12.45
C GLU A 206 -6.53 0.48 12.02
N PHE A 207 -6.92 -0.77 12.20
CA PHE A 207 -8.20 -1.30 11.72
C PHE A 207 -9.40 -0.73 12.47
N PRO A 208 -10.56 -0.53 11.79
CA PRO A 208 -11.82 -0.32 12.48
C PRO A 208 -12.16 -1.52 13.39
N THR A 209 -12.61 -1.25 14.60
CA THR A 209 -13.01 -2.28 15.58
C THR A 209 -14.54 -2.44 15.71
N ASP A 210 -15.31 -1.65 14.99
CA ASP A 210 -16.76 -1.66 14.99
C ASP A 210 -17.34 -2.73 14.06
N SER A 211 -18.02 -3.73 14.61
CA SER A 211 -18.68 -4.80 13.86
C SER A 211 -19.82 -4.28 12.96
N ALA A 212 -20.50 -3.19 13.33
CA ALA A 212 -21.57 -2.64 12.52
C ALA A 212 -21.04 -2.05 11.19
N ARG A 213 -19.85 -1.48 11.21
CA ARG A 213 -19.18 -1.00 10.00
C ARG A 213 -18.90 -2.16 9.02
N TYR A 214 -18.31 -3.23 9.51
CA TYR A 214 -18.05 -4.41 8.68
C TYR A 214 -19.36 -5.04 8.16
N ALA A 215 -20.40 -5.09 8.99
CA ALA A 215 -21.72 -5.57 8.56
C ALA A 215 -22.28 -4.70 7.43
N GLY A 216 -22.21 -3.37 7.54
CA GLY A 216 -22.65 -2.45 6.49
C GLY A 216 -21.84 -2.59 5.19
N TRP A 217 -20.54 -2.88 5.28
CA TRP A 217 -19.73 -3.19 4.09
C TRP A 217 -20.17 -4.52 3.44
N LEU A 218 -20.41 -5.55 4.22
CA LEU A 218 -20.92 -6.85 3.71
C LEU A 218 -22.30 -6.70 3.07
N ASP A 219 -23.21 -5.90 3.66
CA ASP A 219 -24.50 -5.54 3.06
C ASP A 219 -24.32 -4.91 1.68
N THR A 220 -23.39 -3.95 1.59
CA THR A 220 -23.13 -3.23 0.33
C THR A 220 -22.51 -4.15 -0.72
N LEU A 221 -21.58 -5.02 -0.33
CA LEU A 221 -20.96 -6.00 -1.21
C LEU A 221 -21.97 -7.03 -1.71
N ALA A 222 -22.83 -7.52 -0.85
CA ALA A 222 -23.92 -8.41 -1.24
C ALA A 222 -24.92 -7.73 -2.17
N ALA A 223 -25.20 -6.41 -1.96
CA ALA A 223 -26.04 -5.62 -2.86
C ALA A 223 -25.42 -5.43 -4.26
N MET A 224 -24.10 -5.55 -4.35
CA MET A 224 -23.35 -5.54 -5.62
C MET A 224 -23.30 -6.94 -6.29
N ASN A 225 -23.89 -7.96 -5.69
CA ASN A 225 -23.79 -9.36 -6.10
C ASN A 225 -22.37 -9.96 -5.95
N ALA A 226 -21.54 -9.38 -5.08
CA ALA A 226 -20.31 -10.02 -4.67
C ALA A 226 -20.62 -11.25 -3.81
N ASN A 227 -19.90 -12.33 -4.05
CA ASN A 227 -20.01 -13.57 -3.29
C ASN A 227 -18.72 -13.94 -2.54
N THR A 228 -17.67 -13.12 -2.72
CA THR A 228 -16.33 -13.38 -2.16
C THR A 228 -15.70 -12.10 -1.65
N VAL A 229 -15.03 -12.17 -0.52
CA VAL A 229 -14.08 -11.18 -0.05
C VAL A 229 -12.72 -11.82 0.13
N ARG A 230 -11.66 -11.12 -0.25
CA ARG A 230 -10.29 -11.52 0.06
C ARG A 230 -9.69 -10.56 1.06
N VAL A 231 -9.02 -11.08 2.08
CA VAL A 231 -8.23 -10.32 3.04
C VAL A 231 -6.77 -10.75 2.94
N TYR A 232 -5.84 -9.81 3.06
CA TYR A 232 -4.40 -10.08 2.93
C TYR A 232 -3.78 -10.63 4.19
N THR A 233 -4.28 -10.16 5.33
CA THR A 233 -3.76 -10.44 6.66
C THR A 233 -4.92 -10.56 7.65
N ILE A 234 -4.60 -10.86 8.89
CA ILE A 234 -5.58 -10.97 9.96
C ILE A 234 -6.24 -9.62 10.22
N LEU A 235 -7.55 -9.54 10.07
CA LEU A 235 -8.39 -8.40 10.47
C LEU A 235 -8.85 -8.53 11.93
N PRO A 236 -9.38 -7.46 12.55
CA PRO A 236 -9.91 -7.55 13.91
C PRO A 236 -11.03 -8.58 14.06
N PRO A 237 -11.26 -9.13 15.28
CA PRO A 237 -12.35 -10.07 15.57
C PRO A 237 -13.74 -9.57 15.13
N ALA A 238 -13.93 -8.25 15.10
CA ALA A 238 -15.16 -7.60 14.65
C ALA A 238 -15.53 -7.97 13.21
N PHE A 239 -14.56 -8.09 12.30
CA PHE A 239 -14.80 -8.52 10.92
C PHE A 239 -15.33 -9.95 10.85
N TYR A 240 -14.70 -10.89 11.55
CA TYR A 240 -15.11 -12.31 11.51
C TYR A 240 -16.48 -12.52 12.17
N ARG A 241 -16.80 -11.78 13.24
CA ARG A 241 -18.13 -11.77 13.84
C ARG A 241 -19.19 -11.23 12.87
N ALA A 242 -18.88 -10.13 12.15
CA ALA A 242 -19.77 -9.59 11.15
C ALA A 242 -19.99 -10.56 9.99
N LEU A 243 -18.92 -11.17 9.46
CA LEU A 243 -18.99 -12.16 8.38
C LEU A 243 -19.82 -13.39 8.79
N ARG A 244 -19.58 -13.95 9.99
CA ARG A 244 -20.37 -15.05 10.52
C ARG A 244 -21.84 -14.65 10.68
N GLY A 245 -22.10 -13.48 11.26
CA GLY A 245 -23.46 -12.96 11.46
C GLY A 245 -24.19 -12.80 10.14
N TRP A 246 -23.57 -12.16 9.15
CA TRP A 246 -24.11 -12.01 7.80
C TRP A 246 -24.46 -13.37 7.17
N ASN A 247 -23.52 -14.29 7.11
CA ASN A 247 -23.67 -15.58 6.44
C ASN A 247 -24.69 -16.48 7.14
N THR A 248 -24.84 -16.37 8.46
CA THR A 248 -25.85 -17.11 9.22
C THR A 248 -27.25 -16.60 8.88
N THR A 249 -27.43 -15.31 8.70
CA THR A 249 -28.74 -14.70 8.40
C THR A 249 -29.08 -14.70 6.91
N HIS A 250 -28.09 -14.89 6.03
CA HIS A 250 -28.28 -14.88 4.57
C HIS A 250 -27.59 -16.10 3.90
N PRO A 251 -28.00 -17.34 4.24
CA PRO A 251 -27.31 -18.55 3.80
C PRO A 251 -27.28 -18.73 2.27
N GLU A 252 -28.33 -18.25 1.54
CA GLU A 252 -28.37 -18.31 0.06
C GLU A 252 -27.48 -17.27 -0.61
N ARG A 253 -27.04 -16.27 0.10
CA ARG A 253 -26.21 -15.16 -0.39
C ARG A 253 -24.94 -15.04 0.44
N ALA A 254 -24.45 -16.16 0.95
CA ALA A 254 -23.24 -16.19 1.76
C ALA A 254 -22.04 -15.59 1.02
N ILE A 255 -21.27 -14.76 1.73
CA ILE A 255 -20.02 -14.19 1.24
C ILE A 255 -18.87 -15.09 1.70
N TRP A 256 -18.14 -15.64 0.74
CA TRP A 256 -17.04 -16.56 0.99
C TRP A 256 -15.74 -15.80 1.25
N LEU A 257 -14.93 -16.30 2.13
CA LEU A 257 -13.65 -15.73 2.52
C LEU A 257 -12.49 -16.41 1.79
N LEU A 258 -11.66 -15.64 1.11
CA LEU A 258 -10.30 -16.02 0.74
C LEU A 258 -9.36 -15.34 1.74
N HIS A 259 -8.66 -16.14 2.54
CA HIS A 259 -7.81 -15.59 3.59
C HIS A 259 -6.34 -15.63 3.20
N GLY A 260 -5.69 -14.47 3.22
CA GLY A 260 -4.27 -14.32 2.99
C GLY A 260 -3.43 -14.59 4.23
N VAL A 261 -2.19 -14.99 4.02
CA VAL A 261 -1.14 -15.00 5.03
C VAL A 261 0.01 -14.17 4.49
N TRP A 262 0.01 -12.88 4.81
CA TRP A 262 1.03 -11.94 4.34
C TRP A 262 2.31 -12.03 5.16
N THR A 263 3.45 -11.75 4.54
CA THR A 263 4.75 -11.63 5.19
C THR A 263 5.66 -10.67 4.44
N GLU A 264 6.67 -10.15 5.09
CA GLU A 264 7.71 -9.33 4.47
C GLU A 264 8.80 -10.21 3.83
N LEU A 265 9.71 -9.59 3.05
CA LEU A 265 10.87 -10.31 2.54
C LEU A 265 11.78 -10.79 3.68
N PRO A 266 12.36 -12.01 3.53
CA PRO A 266 13.31 -12.49 4.51
C PRO A 266 14.63 -11.70 4.48
N PRO A 267 15.32 -11.59 5.63
CA PRO A 267 16.64 -10.97 5.67
C PRO A 267 17.61 -11.67 4.71
N GLY A 268 18.32 -10.85 3.91
CA GLY A 268 19.27 -11.36 2.91
C GLY A 268 18.65 -12.24 1.82
N HIS A 269 17.34 -12.17 1.63
CA HIS A 269 16.56 -13.00 0.70
C HIS A 269 16.69 -14.52 1.00
N ASP A 270 17.00 -14.88 2.24
CA ASP A 270 17.06 -16.29 2.67
C ASP A 270 15.71 -16.76 3.21
N PHE A 271 14.90 -17.39 2.36
CA PHE A 271 13.60 -17.93 2.73
C PHE A 271 13.65 -19.10 3.74
N GLU A 272 14.83 -19.65 4.00
CA GLU A 272 15.04 -20.62 5.07
C GLU A 272 15.56 -19.95 6.36
N HIS A 273 15.69 -18.62 6.40
CA HIS A 273 16.10 -17.91 7.61
C HIS A 273 15.21 -18.31 8.80
N PRO A 274 15.76 -18.96 9.87
CA PRO A 274 14.94 -19.66 10.87
C PRO A 274 13.89 -18.77 11.54
N ALA A 275 14.31 -17.62 12.09
CA ALA A 275 13.40 -16.75 12.83
C ALA A 275 12.27 -16.18 11.95
N TRP A 276 12.58 -15.83 10.69
CA TRP A 276 11.59 -15.33 9.75
C TRP A 276 10.61 -16.43 9.32
N LYS A 277 11.12 -17.61 8.97
CA LYS A 277 10.28 -18.75 8.59
C LYS A 277 9.37 -19.19 9.72
N ASP A 278 9.92 -19.28 10.96
CA ASP A 278 9.12 -19.65 12.13
C ASP A 278 8.00 -18.62 12.40
N ALA A 279 8.29 -17.31 12.27
CA ALA A 279 7.27 -16.26 12.38
C ALA A 279 6.18 -16.40 11.32
N PHE A 280 6.53 -16.69 10.07
CA PHE A 280 5.57 -16.91 8.99
C PHE A 280 4.70 -18.15 9.27
N GLN A 281 5.28 -19.24 9.76
CA GLN A 281 4.54 -20.44 10.15
C GLN A 281 3.65 -20.24 11.39
N VAL A 282 4.05 -19.38 12.32
CA VAL A 282 3.19 -18.95 13.43
C VAL A 282 1.97 -18.22 12.91
N GLU A 283 2.15 -17.31 11.94
CA GLU A 283 1.05 -16.58 11.34
C GLU A 283 0.08 -17.50 10.57
N MET A 284 0.61 -18.50 9.85
CA MET A 284 -0.23 -19.54 9.23
C MET A 284 -1.12 -20.28 10.24
N ARG A 285 -0.53 -20.67 11.39
CA ARG A 285 -1.33 -21.32 12.47
C ARG A 285 -2.39 -20.39 13.02
N ARG A 286 -2.06 -19.11 13.26
CA ARG A 286 -3.01 -18.10 13.73
C ARG A 286 -4.18 -17.93 12.77
N VAL A 287 -3.90 -17.87 11.46
CA VAL A 287 -4.94 -17.77 10.43
C VAL A 287 -5.85 -19.01 10.45
N VAL A 288 -5.30 -20.20 10.55
CA VAL A 288 -6.11 -21.43 10.66
C VAL A 288 -6.97 -21.37 11.92
N ASP A 289 -6.37 -21.08 13.08
CA ASP A 289 -7.09 -21.08 14.37
C ASP A 289 -8.21 -20.04 14.41
N LEU A 290 -7.94 -18.82 13.88
CA LEU A 290 -8.97 -17.77 13.88
C LEU A 290 -10.13 -18.08 12.91
N VAL A 291 -9.85 -18.71 11.77
CA VAL A 291 -10.90 -19.16 10.83
C VAL A 291 -11.84 -20.13 11.50
N HIS A 292 -11.34 -20.98 12.38
CA HIS A 292 -12.12 -21.91 13.20
C HIS A 292 -12.66 -21.29 14.51
N GLY A 293 -12.50 -19.98 14.72
CA GLY A 293 -12.99 -19.29 15.92
C GLY A 293 -12.28 -19.70 17.23
N ALA A 294 -11.05 -20.15 17.14
CA ALA A 294 -10.30 -20.73 18.26
C ALA A 294 -8.97 -20.00 18.56
N ALA A 295 -8.79 -18.76 18.10
CA ALA A 295 -7.56 -18.00 18.33
C ALA A 295 -7.72 -16.92 19.38
N THR A 296 -6.65 -16.71 20.16
CA THR A 296 -6.44 -15.48 20.93
C THR A 296 -5.08 -14.92 20.52
N ILE A 297 -5.11 -13.74 19.91
CA ILE A 297 -3.92 -13.08 19.40
C ILE A 297 -3.65 -11.85 20.27
N PRO A 298 -2.48 -11.78 20.91
CA PRO A 298 -2.13 -10.65 21.77
C PRO A 298 -1.81 -9.40 20.96
N PRO A 299 -1.93 -8.22 21.57
CA PRO A 299 -1.54 -6.97 20.95
C PRO A 299 -0.08 -6.96 20.48
N ALA A 300 0.13 -6.59 19.23
CA ALA A 300 1.43 -6.34 18.65
C ALA A 300 1.33 -5.13 17.70
N THR A 301 2.40 -4.36 17.59
CA THR A 301 2.44 -3.23 16.66
C THR A 301 2.23 -3.73 15.23
N GLY A 302 1.34 -3.08 14.50
CA GLY A 302 1.08 -3.43 13.11
C GLY A 302 0.24 -4.69 12.90
N HIS A 303 -0.36 -5.25 13.94
CA HIS A 303 -1.10 -6.52 13.86
C HIS A 303 -2.46 -6.43 14.56
N ALA A 304 -3.47 -7.08 14.00
CA ALA A 304 -4.75 -7.21 14.64
C ALA A 304 -4.67 -8.18 15.85
N ALA A 305 -5.34 -7.82 16.93
CA ALA A 305 -5.29 -8.56 18.18
C ALA A 305 -6.68 -8.77 18.76
N GLY A 306 -6.80 -9.71 19.71
CA GLY A 306 -8.02 -9.98 20.44
C GLY A 306 -8.41 -11.46 20.43
N ARG A 307 -9.64 -11.72 20.88
CA ARG A 307 -10.22 -13.06 20.86
C ARG A 307 -11.05 -13.26 19.61
N PHE A 308 -10.66 -14.24 18.83
CA PHE A 308 -11.34 -14.69 17.61
C PHE A 308 -12.23 -15.89 17.95
N ASP A 309 -13.50 -15.62 18.26
CA ASP A 309 -14.49 -16.60 18.70
C ASP A 309 -15.60 -16.85 17.66
N ALA A 310 -15.48 -16.25 16.50
CA ALA A 310 -16.40 -16.43 15.38
C ALA A 310 -15.85 -17.48 14.41
N ASP A 311 -16.42 -18.69 14.44
CA ASP A 311 -16.11 -19.71 13.45
C ASP A 311 -16.66 -19.29 12.07
N VAL A 312 -15.76 -18.99 11.13
CA VAL A 312 -16.06 -18.67 9.73
C VAL A 312 -15.58 -19.77 8.78
N SER A 313 -15.11 -20.88 9.35
CA SER A 313 -14.62 -22.03 8.59
C SER A 313 -15.66 -22.60 7.61
N PRO A 314 -16.99 -22.57 7.87
CA PRO A 314 -17.99 -23.02 6.92
C PRO A 314 -18.06 -22.20 5.63
N TRP A 315 -17.53 -20.98 5.63
CA TRP A 315 -17.54 -20.05 4.49
C TRP A 315 -16.14 -19.62 4.06
N THR A 316 -15.10 -20.31 4.46
CA THR A 316 -13.74 -20.03 4.00
C THR A 316 -13.44 -20.88 2.77
N LEU A 317 -13.35 -20.20 1.61
CA LEU A 317 -13.14 -20.82 0.30
C LEU A 317 -11.74 -21.41 0.16
N GLY A 318 -10.72 -20.73 0.70
CA GLY A 318 -9.34 -21.16 0.60
C GLY A 318 -8.35 -20.18 1.21
N TYR A 319 -7.08 -20.59 1.15
CA TYR A 319 -5.95 -19.78 1.61
C TYR A 319 -5.07 -19.33 0.46
N ILE A 320 -4.51 -18.12 0.56
CA ILE A 320 -3.50 -17.60 -0.36
C ILE A 320 -2.32 -17.09 0.47
N ILE A 321 -1.19 -17.81 0.45
CA ILE A 321 -0.03 -17.45 1.26
C ILE A 321 0.96 -16.57 0.48
N GLY A 322 1.75 -15.79 1.22
CA GLY A 322 2.83 -14.97 0.67
C GLY A 322 2.35 -13.63 0.12
N ARG A 323 3.19 -13.05 -0.66
CA ARG A 323 3.05 -11.70 -1.26
C ARG A 323 3.46 -11.74 -2.73
N GLU A 324 3.39 -10.62 -3.43
CA GLU A 324 4.09 -10.42 -4.70
C GLU A 324 5.60 -10.44 -4.41
N TRP A 325 6.22 -11.62 -4.61
CA TRP A 325 7.64 -11.77 -4.37
C TRP A 325 8.43 -11.05 -5.46
N GLU A 326 9.47 -10.35 -5.06
CA GLU A 326 10.34 -9.66 -6.00
C GLU A 326 11.21 -10.68 -6.77
N PRO A 327 11.30 -10.59 -8.11
CA PRO A 327 12.10 -11.52 -8.92
C PRO A 327 13.56 -11.61 -8.48
N PHE A 328 14.15 -10.51 -8.01
CA PHE A 328 15.53 -10.51 -7.52
C PHE A 328 15.71 -11.37 -6.25
N ALA A 329 14.70 -11.40 -5.37
CA ALA A 329 14.74 -12.20 -4.14
C ALA A 329 14.60 -13.70 -4.46
N VAL A 330 13.66 -14.06 -5.37
CA VAL A 330 13.48 -15.44 -5.84
C VAL A 330 14.74 -15.93 -6.53
N LYS A 331 15.31 -15.13 -7.44
CA LYS A 331 16.57 -15.44 -8.15
C LYS A 331 17.74 -15.63 -7.18
N ALA A 332 17.86 -14.76 -6.15
CA ALA A 332 18.90 -14.88 -5.15
C ALA A 332 18.75 -16.16 -4.32
N PHE A 333 17.53 -16.53 -3.98
CA PHE A 333 17.26 -17.75 -3.21
C PHE A 333 17.53 -19.03 -4.01
N ASP A 334 17.21 -19.04 -5.30
CA ASP A 334 17.45 -20.19 -6.18
C ASP A 334 18.92 -20.34 -6.59
N ALA A 335 19.71 -19.24 -6.50
CA ALA A 335 21.08 -19.22 -6.96
C ALA A 335 21.95 -20.31 -6.29
N GLY A 336 22.59 -21.13 -7.13
CA GLY A 336 23.49 -22.20 -6.68
C GLY A 336 22.80 -23.40 -6.02
N LYS A 337 21.48 -23.41 -5.91
CA LYS A 337 20.73 -24.53 -5.36
C LYS A 337 20.29 -25.49 -6.47
N PRO A 338 20.47 -26.81 -6.28
CA PRO A 338 20.00 -27.79 -7.28
C PRO A 338 18.46 -27.86 -7.30
N ARG A 339 17.90 -28.26 -8.43
CA ARG A 339 16.50 -28.66 -8.47
C ARG A 339 16.29 -29.85 -7.56
N GLY A 340 15.19 -29.86 -6.83
CA GLY A 340 14.89 -30.87 -5.84
C GLY A 340 13.50 -31.46 -5.99
N THR A 341 13.17 -32.38 -5.06
CA THR A 341 11.86 -33.00 -4.95
C THR A 341 11.26 -32.73 -3.57
N TYR A 342 9.93 -32.70 -3.50
CA TYR A 342 9.21 -32.63 -2.24
C TYR A 342 8.09 -33.67 -2.20
N ARG A 343 7.98 -34.38 -1.08
CA ARG A 343 6.92 -35.38 -0.81
C ARG A 343 6.32 -35.07 0.55
N GLY A 344 5.33 -34.15 0.55
CA GLY A 344 4.56 -33.83 1.74
C GLY A 344 3.38 -34.74 1.93
N ARG A 345 2.57 -34.46 2.95
CA ARG A 345 1.34 -35.21 3.23
C ARG A 345 0.25 -34.86 2.21
N PHE A 346 0.07 -33.59 1.90
CA PHE A 346 -1.01 -33.07 1.08
C PHE A 346 -0.55 -32.56 -0.28
N LEU A 347 0.71 -32.15 -0.39
CA LEU A 347 1.30 -31.64 -1.60
C LEU A 347 2.61 -32.34 -1.93
N THR A 348 2.89 -32.47 -3.23
CA THR A 348 4.13 -33.05 -3.73
C THR A 348 4.66 -32.24 -4.89
N LEU A 349 5.97 -32.27 -5.11
CA LEU A 349 6.66 -31.68 -6.24
C LEU A 349 7.76 -32.64 -6.70
N SER A 350 7.68 -33.12 -7.96
CA SER A 350 8.55 -34.17 -8.48
C SER A 350 9.93 -33.67 -8.88
N ALA A 351 10.03 -32.42 -9.39
CA ALA A 351 11.29 -31.75 -9.67
C ALA A 351 11.06 -30.26 -9.87
N GLY A 352 11.69 -29.39 -9.05
CA GLY A 352 11.52 -27.93 -9.16
C GLY A 352 12.67 -27.13 -8.59
N PRO A 353 12.71 -25.81 -8.87
CA PRO A 353 13.60 -24.85 -8.24
C PRO A 353 13.41 -24.80 -6.72
N ALA A 354 14.37 -24.20 -6.02
CA ALA A 354 14.32 -24.13 -4.56
C ALA A 354 13.13 -23.32 -4.03
N MET A 355 12.72 -22.26 -4.74
CA MET A 355 11.57 -21.46 -4.33
C MET A 355 10.24 -22.21 -4.50
N ASP A 356 10.05 -22.95 -5.62
CA ASP A 356 8.86 -23.79 -5.79
C ASP A 356 8.77 -24.89 -4.73
N LEU A 357 9.92 -25.50 -4.37
CA LEU A 357 10.00 -26.44 -3.27
C LEU A 357 9.63 -25.82 -1.93
N TRP A 358 10.11 -24.59 -1.70
CA TRP A 358 9.80 -23.85 -0.48
C TRP A 358 8.30 -23.53 -0.41
N MET A 359 7.69 -23.06 -1.51
CA MET A 359 6.24 -22.83 -1.59
C MET A 359 5.44 -24.10 -1.29
N ALA A 360 5.81 -25.22 -1.90
CA ALA A 360 5.15 -26.50 -1.64
C ALA A 360 5.21 -26.89 -0.16
N ARG A 361 6.37 -26.69 0.51
CA ARG A 361 6.55 -26.97 1.95
C ARG A 361 5.68 -26.10 2.83
N GLN A 362 5.63 -24.77 2.56
CA GLN A 362 4.86 -23.86 3.38
C GLN A 362 3.36 -24.10 3.23
N CYS A 363 2.88 -24.33 2.02
CA CYS A 363 1.48 -24.70 1.78
C CYS A 363 1.11 -26.02 2.46
N ASP A 364 1.95 -27.06 2.32
CA ASP A 364 1.74 -28.37 2.97
C ASP A 364 1.76 -28.29 4.49
N PHE A 365 2.62 -27.41 5.04
CA PHE A 365 2.65 -27.12 6.48
C PHE A 365 1.30 -26.58 6.98
N MET A 366 0.73 -25.58 6.28
CA MET A 366 -0.54 -24.99 6.67
C MET A 366 -1.70 -25.98 6.59
N LEU A 367 -1.77 -26.76 5.50
CA LEU A 367 -2.75 -27.83 5.34
C LEU A 367 -2.59 -28.92 6.40
N SER A 368 -1.35 -29.32 6.71
CA SER A 368 -1.05 -30.32 7.73
C SER A 368 -1.48 -29.87 9.12
N TYR A 369 -1.30 -28.61 9.45
CA TYR A 369 -1.74 -28.04 10.72
C TYR A 369 -3.28 -28.05 10.82
N GLU A 370 -3.99 -27.58 9.79
CA GLU A 370 -5.46 -27.54 9.79
C GLU A 370 -6.05 -28.96 9.89
N ALA A 371 -5.54 -29.89 9.10
CA ALA A 371 -5.98 -31.27 9.14
C ALA A 371 -5.73 -31.93 10.49
N ALA A 372 -4.57 -31.68 11.11
CA ALA A 372 -4.23 -32.27 12.40
C ALA A 372 -5.05 -31.67 13.56
N THR A 373 -5.34 -30.36 13.50
CA THR A 373 -5.99 -29.64 14.59
C THR A 373 -7.52 -29.70 14.49
N TYR A 374 -8.07 -29.50 13.27
CA TYR A 374 -9.50 -29.33 13.05
C TYR A 374 -10.13 -30.43 12.19
N ASN A 375 -9.34 -31.37 11.71
CA ASN A 375 -9.78 -32.40 10.75
C ASN A 375 -10.50 -31.80 9.52
N ALA A 376 -10.00 -30.69 9.02
CA ALA A 376 -10.55 -29.93 7.90
C ALA A 376 -9.45 -29.62 6.87
N LEU A 377 -9.85 -29.44 5.62
CA LEU A 377 -8.97 -28.95 4.54
C LEU A 377 -9.72 -27.98 3.64
N ARG A 378 -8.96 -27.07 3.02
CA ARG A 378 -9.40 -26.13 2.00
C ARG A 378 -8.40 -26.06 0.85
N PRO A 379 -8.83 -25.62 -0.34
CA PRO A 379 -7.90 -25.25 -1.39
C PRO A 379 -6.88 -24.20 -0.92
N ILE A 380 -5.65 -24.32 -1.38
CA ILE A 380 -4.58 -23.38 -1.03
C ILE A 380 -3.84 -22.97 -2.32
N ALA A 381 -3.30 -21.76 -2.32
CA ALA A 381 -2.40 -21.22 -3.34
C ALA A 381 -1.33 -20.34 -2.67
N TYR A 382 -0.34 -19.96 -3.42
CA TYR A 382 0.50 -18.82 -3.10
C TYR A 382 0.22 -17.65 -4.05
N THR A 383 0.54 -16.43 -3.61
CA THR A 383 0.44 -15.24 -4.46
C THR A 383 1.49 -15.29 -5.55
N ASN A 384 1.06 -15.10 -6.80
CA ASN A 384 1.92 -14.91 -7.95
C ASN A 384 1.50 -13.66 -8.73
N TRP A 385 2.33 -13.20 -9.64
CA TRP A 385 2.07 -12.03 -10.47
C TRP A 385 2.88 -12.10 -11.78
N PRO A 386 2.58 -11.28 -12.80
CA PRO A 386 3.17 -11.43 -14.13
C PRO A 386 4.69 -11.32 -14.19
N THR A 387 5.34 -10.66 -13.23
CA THR A 387 6.82 -10.61 -13.18
C THR A 387 7.48 -11.92 -12.75
N LEU A 388 6.70 -12.85 -12.23
CA LEU A 388 7.13 -14.19 -11.78
C LEU A 388 6.26 -15.30 -12.38
N ASP A 389 5.48 -15.01 -13.41
CA ASP A 389 4.70 -16.05 -14.08
C ASP A 389 5.61 -17.09 -14.78
N PRO A 390 5.09 -18.26 -15.09
CA PRO A 390 5.86 -19.32 -15.75
C PRO A 390 5.93 -19.17 -17.28
N LEU A 391 5.37 -18.10 -17.85
CA LEU A 391 5.33 -17.87 -19.29
C LEU A 391 6.65 -17.25 -19.78
N THR A 392 6.87 -17.28 -21.08
CA THR A 392 8.01 -16.62 -21.72
C THR A 392 7.54 -15.47 -22.60
N HIS A 393 8.10 -14.30 -22.38
CA HIS A 393 7.73 -13.08 -23.07
C HIS A 393 8.88 -12.55 -23.94
N PRO A 394 8.85 -12.73 -25.27
CA PRO A 394 9.94 -12.33 -26.16
C PRO A 394 10.19 -10.81 -26.19
N THR A 395 9.22 -10.01 -25.78
CA THR A 395 9.36 -8.55 -25.65
C THR A 395 10.01 -8.11 -24.32
N GLU A 396 10.27 -9.05 -23.42
CA GLU A 396 11.06 -8.80 -22.21
C GLU A 396 12.52 -9.22 -22.43
N ALA A 397 13.43 -8.44 -21.88
CA ALA A 397 14.86 -8.71 -21.94
C ALA A 397 15.47 -8.64 -20.54
N THR A 398 16.42 -9.54 -20.30
CA THR A 398 17.28 -9.40 -19.11
C THR A 398 18.17 -8.17 -19.25
N THR A 399 18.69 -7.67 -18.14
CA THR A 399 19.64 -6.55 -18.13
C THR A 399 20.83 -6.79 -19.08
N VAL A 400 21.29 -8.05 -19.19
CA VAL A 400 22.41 -8.41 -20.06
C VAL A 400 22.03 -8.34 -21.55
N GLU A 401 20.85 -8.87 -21.91
CA GLU A 401 20.31 -8.80 -23.27
C GLU A 401 20.04 -7.37 -23.70
N GLU A 402 19.38 -6.58 -22.85
CA GLU A 402 19.12 -5.16 -23.11
C GLU A 402 20.40 -4.36 -23.27
N SER A 403 21.40 -4.54 -22.40
CA SER A 403 22.71 -3.89 -22.52
C SER A 403 23.43 -4.25 -23.82
N ARG A 404 23.25 -5.48 -24.34
CA ARG A 404 23.78 -5.91 -25.63
C ARG A 404 23.13 -5.13 -26.77
N TRP A 405 21.79 -5.00 -26.76
CA TRP A 405 21.06 -4.28 -27.81
C TRP A 405 21.35 -2.77 -27.76
N ARG A 406 21.47 -2.17 -26.56
CA ARG A 406 21.86 -0.78 -26.37
C ARG A 406 23.22 -0.49 -26.99
N ARG A 407 24.22 -1.32 -26.72
CA ARG A 407 25.55 -1.20 -27.36
C ARG A 407 25.48 -1.28 -28.89
N ARG A 408 24.74 -2.26 -29.42
CA ARG A 408 24.59 -2.45 -30.87
C ARG A 408 23.90 -1.28 -31.57
N SER A 409 22.94 -0.63 -30.90
CA SER A 409 22.19 0.51 -31.45
C SER A 409 22.85 1.87 -31.18
N GLY A 410 24.02 1.91 -30.55
CA GLY A 410 24.69 3.18 -30.17
C GLY A 410 24.02 3.94 -29.03
N ARG A 411 23.14 3.32 -28.27
CA ARG A 411 22.38 3.94 -27.15
C ARG A 411 23.06 3.82 -25.78
N GLY A 412 24.36 3.58 -25.74
CA GLY A 412 25.12 3.37 -24.51
C GLY A 412 25.14 1.91 -24.05
N SER A 413 25.91 1.64 -23.00
CA SER A 413 26.17 0.26 -22.56
C SER A 413 25.39 -0.17 -21.33
N GLU A 414 24.81 0.75 -20.60
CA GLU A 414 24.14 0.44 -19.33
C GLU A 414 22.63 0.54 -19.44
N SER A 415 21.96 -0.58 -19.28
CA SER A 415 20.61 -0.60 -18.78
C SER A 415 20.69 -0.36 -17.28
N LYS A 416 20.34 0.85 -16.82
CA LYS A 416 20.13 1.09 -15.41
C LYS A 416 18.79 0.47 -15.06
N LYS A 417 18.82 -0.72 -14.50
CA LYS A 417 17.63 -1.36 -14.05
C LYS A 417 17.01 -0.56 -12.92
N VAL A 418 15.79 -0.15 -13.10
CA VAL A 418 14.99 0.55 -12.11
C VAL A 418 13.74 -0.24 -11.75
N GLU A 419 13.40 -1.26 -12.54
CA GLU A 419 12.25 -2.12 -12.33
C GLU A 419 12.66 -3.59 -12.31
N TYR A 420 11.72 -4.43 -11.95
CA TYR A 420 11.91 -5.87 -11.90
C TYR A 420 12.23 -6.44 -13.29
N GLU A 421 13.18 -7.36 -13.34
CA GLU A 421 13.47 -8.09 -14.58
C GLU A 421 12.42 -9.18 -14.78
N ASN A 422 11.73 -9.10 -15.89
CA ASN A 422 10.78 -10.12 -16.32
C ASN A 422 11.50 -11.24 -17.07
N ASP A 423 10.92 -12.43 -17.12
CA ASP A 423 11.48 -13.65 -17.70
C ASP A 423 12.85 -14.08 -17.18
N VAL A 424 13.32 -13.48 -16.09
CA VAL A 424 14.59 -13.87 -15.45
C VAL A 424 14.42 -15.11 -14.60
N ILE A 425 13.26 -15.22 -13.96
CA ILE A 425 12.85 -16.34 -13.12
C ILE A 425 11.33 -16.39 -13.07
N GLY A 426 10.75 -17.59 -12.98
CA GLY A 426 9.32 -17.79 -12.82
C GLY A 426 9.02 -18.78 -11.72
N LEU A 427 7.81 -18.68 -11.17
CA LEU A 427 7.21 -19.64 -10.24
C LEU A 427 6.07 -20.34 -10.96
N ASP A 428 6.11 -21.68 -11.02
CA ASP A 428 5.10 -22.45 -11.74
C ASP A 428 4.21 -23.29 -10.79
N PRO A 429 2.99 -22.84 -10.49
CA PRO A 429 2.03 -23.62 -9.71
C PRO A 429 1.77 -25.05 -10.24
N ASN A 430 2.01 -25.31 -11.52
CA ASN A 430 1.84 -26.65 -12.11
C ASN A 430 2.85 -27.67 -11.58
N LEU A 431 4.00 -27.23 -11.06
CA LEU A 431 5.01 -28.12 -10.47
C LEU A 431 4.52 -28.75 -9.17
N ILE A 432 3.58 -28.07 -8.47
CA ILE A 432 3.02 -28.56 -7.21
C ILE A 432 1.74 -29.33 -7.50
N GLN A 433 1.65 -30.54 -6.96
CA GLN A 433 0.53 -31.44 -7.19
C GLN A 433 -0.09 -31.88 -5.87
N PRO A 434 -1.43 -31.88 -5.74
CA PRO A 434 -2.10 -32.44 -4.58
C PRO A 434 -1.88 -33.97 -4.56
N THR A 435 -1.63 -34.52 -3.36
CA THR A 435 -1.60 -35.96 -3.13
C THR A 435 -3.03 -36.51 -3.02
N THR A 436 -3.17 -37.84 -3.00
CA THR A 436 -4.48 -38.48 -2.75
C THR A 436 -5.08 -38.14 -1.38
N ALA A 437 -4.24 -37.71 -0.43
CA ALA A 437 -4.68 -37.26 0.90
C ALA A 437 -5.23 -35.82 0.89
N ASN A 438 -5.09 -35.08 -0.21
CA ASN A 438 -5.62 -33.71 -0.37
C ASN A 438 -6.84 -33.67 -1.31
N PRO A 439 -8.04 -34.00 -0.85
CA PRO A 439 -9.25 -33.90 -1.64
C PRO A 439 -9.74 -32.44 -1.84
N ALA A 440 -9.20 -31.47 -1.10
CA ALA A 440 -9.52 -30.04 -1.26
C ALA A 440 -8.85 -29.45 -2.52
N GLY A 441 -7.65 -29.92 -2.85
CA GLY A 441 -6.96 -29.53 -4.07
C GLY A 441 -6.07 -28.30 -3.94
N TRP A 442 -5.71 -27.75 -5.10
CA TRP A 442 -4.72 -26.69 -5.28
C TRP A 442 -5.15 -25.76 -6.42
N PHE A 443 -4.78 -24.48 -6.38
CA PHE A 443 -5.09 -23.52 -7.45
C PHE A 443 -3.94 -22.54 -7.68
N ALA A 444 -3.95 -21.88 -8.84
CA ALA A 444 -3.04 -20.79 -9.16
C ALA A 444 -3.72 -19.44 -8.84
N SER A 445 -3.01 -18.53 -8.18
CA SER A 445 -3.52 -17.22 -7.79
C SER A 445 -2.61 -16.13 -8.34
N TYR A 446 -3.17 -15.22 -9.13
CA TYR A 446 -2.42 -14.15 -9.79
C TYR A 446 -2.99 -12.77 -9.48
N HIS A 447 -2.09 -11.81 -9.24
CA HIS A 447 -2.39 -10.40 -9.35
C HIS A 447 -2.04 -9.95 -10.77
N ALA A 448 -3.02 -9.67 -11.60
CA ALA A 448 -2.80 -9.37 -13.02
C ALA A 448 -3.47 -8.05 -13.40
N TYR A 449 -2.64 -7.02 -13.61
CA TYR A 449 -3.09 -5.70 -14.04
C TYR A 449 -2.76 -5.47 -15.52
N PRO A 450 -3.64 -4.78 -16.30
CA PRO A 450 -3.45 -4.66 -17.75
C PRO A 450 -2.24 -3.81 -18.13
N TYR A 451 -1.83 -2.89 -17.27
CA TYR A 451 -0.81 -1.88 -17.56
C TYR A 451 0.62 -2.30 -17.16
N TYR A 452 0.80 -3.34 -16.37
CA TYR A 452 2.12 -3.76 -15.89
C TYR A 452 2.22 -5.27 -15.75
N PRO A 453 3.33 -5.91 -16.18
CA PRO A 453 4.52 -5.36 -16.88
C PRO A 453 4.29 -4.99 -18.35
N ASP A 454 5.25 -4.30 -18.96
CA ASP A 454 5.16 -3.75 -20.33
C ASP A 454 4.92 -4.80 -21.42
N PHE A 455 5.30 -6.06 -21.21
CA PHE A 455 5.04 -7.12 -22.19
C PHE A 455 3.54 -7.31 -22.47
N MET A 456 2.66 -7.02 -21.51
CA MET A 456 1.22 -7.08 -21.75
C MET A 456 0.76 -6.17 -22.88
N MET A 457 1.47 -5.05 -23.08
CA MET A 457 1.19 -4.10 -24.15
C MET A 457 1.95 -4.39 -25.44
N HIS A 458 3.16 -4.88 -25.31
CA HIS A 458 4.12 -4.94 -26.42
C HIS A 458 4.21 -6.29 -27.08
N ASP A 459 3.83 -7.38 -26.40
CA ASP A 459 3.84 -8.70 -27.02
C ASP A 459 2.86 -8.76 -28.20
N PRO A 460 3.36 -9.03 -29.43
CA PRO A 460 2.51 -9.03 -30.62
C PRO A 460 1.37 -10.06 -30.57
N GLY A 461 1.55 -11.16 -29.83
CA GLY A 461 0.52 -12.17 -29.61
C GLY A 461 -0.65 -11.61 -28.80
N TYR A 462 -0.33 -10.89 -27.72
CA TYR A 462 -1.34 -10.28 -26.88
C TYR A 462 -1.97 -9.07 -27.54
N ALA A 463 -1.16 -8.21 -28.13
CA ALA A 463 -1.64 -6.99 -28.80
C ALA A 463 -2.65 -7.26 -29.94
N LYS A 464 -2.62 -8.46 -30.54
CA LYS A 464 -3.54 -8.87 -31.61
C LYS A 464 -4.74 -9.68 -31.11
N ALA A 465 -4.79 -10.03 -29.84
CA ALA A 465 -5.87 -10.82 -29.27
C ALA A 465 -7.19 -10.02 -29.24
N HIS A 466 -8.30 -10.71 -29.40
CA HIS A 466 -9.64 -10.13 -29.39
C HIS A 466 -10.55 -10.96 -28.50
N SER A 467 -11.20 -10.31 -27.57
CA SER A 467 -12.35 -10.84 -26.85
C SER A 467 -13.64 -10.49 -27.60
N SER A 468 -14.78 -10.90 -27.08
CA SER A 468 -16.09 -10.56 -27.64
C SER A 468 -16.34 -9.04 -27.75
N GLU A 469 -15.64 -8.21 -26.98
CA GLU A 469 -15.74 -6.76 -27.00
C GLU A 469 -14.64 -6.06 -27.81
N GLY A 470 -13.88 -6.80 -28.61
CA GLY A 470 -12.84 -6.28 -29.48
C GLY A 470 -11.42 -6.54 -28.95
N GLN A 471 -10.46 -5.82 -29.50
CA GLN A 471 -9.05 -6.01 -29.19
C GLN A 471 -8.75 -5.85 -27.70
N SER A 472 -8.00 -6.81 -27.14
CA SER A 472 -7.59 -6.79 -25.74
C SER A 472 -6.29 -7.56 -25.52
N SER A 473 -5.20 -6.85 -25.26
CA SER A 473 -3.92 -7.47 -24.91
C SER A 473 -3.99 -8.20 -23.57
N TYR A 474 -4.76 -7.70 -22.64
CA TYR A 474 -5.02 -8.33 -21.35
C TYR A 474 -5.73 -9.69 -21.50
N PHE A 475 -6.75 -9.76 -22.36
CA PHE A 475 -7.40 -11.02 -22.70
C PHE A 475 -6.40 -12.03 -23.32
N GLY A 476 -5.50 -11.55 -24.18
CA GLY A 476 -4.46 -12.37 -24.80
C GLY A 476 -3.54 -13.01 -23.77
N TYR A 477 -3.04 -12.21 -22.83
CA TYR A 477 -2.22 -12.69 -21.72
C TYR A 477 -2.96 -13.70 -20.82
N LEU A 478 -4.16 -13.33 -20.38
CA LEU A 478 -4.97 -14.22 -19.52
C LEU A 478 -5.29 -15.55 -20.18
N GLY A 479 -5.57 -15.53 -21.46
CA GLY A 479 -5.85 -16.76 -22.24
C GLY A 479 -4.65 -17.69 -22.28
N GLU A 480 -3.43 -17.16 -22.46
CA GLU A 480 -2.20 -17.97 -22.42
C GLU A 480 -1.94 -18.50 -21.01
N LEU A 481 -2.12 -17.66 -19.98
CA LEU A 481 -1.95 -18.04 -18.57
C LEU A 481 -2.91 -19.17 -18.17
N VAL A 482 -4.20 -19.05 -18.50
CA VAL A 482 -5.21 -20.09 -18.21
C VAL A 482 -4.91 -21.37 -18.99
N GLN A 483 -4.44 -21.26 -20.24
CA GLN A 483 -4.05 -22.42 -21.04
C GLN A 483 -2.82 -23.13 -20.47
N HIS A 484 -1.86 -22.39 -19.89
CA HIS A 484 -0.71 -22.97 -19.18
C HIS A 484 -1.17 -23.81 -17.97
N HIS A 485 -2.15 -23.30 -17.23
CA HIS A 485 -2.69 -23.94 -16.02
C HIS A 485 -3.94 -24.80 -16.26
N LYS A 486 -4.05 -25.45 -17.44
CA LYS A 486 -5.26 -26.20 -17.85
C LYS A 486 -5.71 -27.33 -16.91
N ALA A 487 -4.87 -27.75 -15.96
CA ALA A 487 -5.18 -28.80 -15.00
C ALA A 487 -5.71 -28.29 -13.65
N ILE A 488 -5.53 -27.00 -13.32
CA ILE A 488 -5.91 -26.38 -12.05
C ILE A 488 -6.68 -25.08 -12.27
N PRO A 489 -7.51 -24.61 -11.32
CA PRO A 489 -8.16 -23.31 -11.42
C PRO A 489 -7.13 -22.17 -11.42
N VAL A 490 -7.38 -21.14 -12.24
CA VAL A 490 -6.67 -19.87 -12.18
C VAL A 490 -7.60 -18.82 -11.58
N LEU A 491 -7.23 -18.28 -10.44
CA LEU A 491 -7.91 -17.16 -9.81
C LEU A 491 -7.16 -15.87 -10.11
N ILE A 492 -7.81 -14.89 -10.70
CA ILE A 492 -7.29 -13.53 -10.77
C ILE A 492 -7.66 -12.85 -9.44
N ALA A 493 -6.72 -12.92 -8.50
CA ALA A 493 -6.91 -12.47 -7.13
C ALA A 493 -6.77 -10.96 -6.95
N GLU A 494 -6.20 -10.28 -7.96
CA GLU A 494 -6.22 -8.82 -8.11
C GLU A 494 -6.27 -8.43 -9.58
N TYR A 495 -7.09 -7.41 -9.87
CA TYR A 495 -7.16 -6.71 -11.14
C TYR A 495 -7.90 -5.37 -10.95
N GLY A 496 -7.79 -4.46 -11.90
CA GLY A 496 -8.51 -3.19 -11.92
C GLY A 496 -7.66 -2.03 -12.39
N VAL A 497 -8.28 -0.86 -12.49
CA VAL A 497 -7.62 0.43 -12.75
C VAL A 497 -8.13 1.48 -11.77
N PRO A 498 -7.29 2.44 -11.34
CA PRO A 498 -7.74 3.47 -10.39
C PRO A 498 -8.38 4.67 -11.08
N SER A 499 -9.22 5.40 -10.33
CA SER A 499 -9.80 6.68 -10.75
C SER A 499 -8.96 7.85 -10.26
N SER A 500 -7.76 8.00 -10.76
CA SER A 500 -6.86 9.11 -10.42
C SER A 500 -6.68 10.09 -11.58
N ARG A 501 -6.37 11.35 -11.25
CA ARG A 501 -5.94 12.34 -12.23
C ARG A 501 -4.51 12.08 -12.70
N GLY A 502 -3.64 11.68 -11.80
CA GLY A 502 -2.29 11.28 -12.14
C GLY A 502 -2.25 9.93 -12.84
N THR A 503 -1.21 9.73 -13.64
CA THR A 503 -0.96 8.47 -14.36
C THR A 503 0.46 8.02 -14.05
N ALA A 504 0.59 6.80 -13.56
CA ALA A 504 1.87 6.19 -13.22
C ALA A 504 2.44 5.32 -14.33
N HIS A 505 1.57 4.66 -15.09
CA HIS A 505 1.98 3.79 -16.18
C HIS A 505 0.95 3.83 -17.30
N LEU A 506 1.38 4.13 -18.53
CA LEU A 506 0.49 4.25 -19.69
C LEU A 506 0.24 2.89 -20.33
N HIS A 507 -0.99 2.71 -20.79
CA HIS A 507 -1.40 1.58 -21.64
C HIS A 507 -2.01 2.10 -22.95
N PRO A 508 -1.61 1.60 -24.13
CA PRO A 508 -2.05 2.14 -25.42
C PRO A 508 -3.54 1.98 -25.68
N GLN A 509 -4.21 1.01 -25.06
CA GLN A 509 -5.66 0.82 -25.14
C GLN A 509 -6.43 1.66 -24.09
N GLY A 510 -5.75 2.53 -23.33
CA GLY A 510 -6.35 3.40 -22.33
C GLY A 510 -6.61 2.75 -20.96
N TRP A 511 -6.08 1.54 -20.72
CA TRP A 511 -6.20 0.85 -19.41
C TRP A 511 -4.99 1.12 -18.52
N SER A 512 -4.67 2.38 -18.40
CA SER A 512 -3.46 2.88 -17.72
C SER A 512 -3.56 2.75 -16.20
N HIS A 513 -2.42 2.77 -15.53
CA HIS A 513 -2.36 2.96 -14.09
C HIS A 513 -2.62 4.43 -13.77
N GLY A 514 -3.89 4.80 -13.71
CA GLY A 514 -4.37 6.17 -13.50
C GLY A 514 -4.76 6.91 -14.78
N GLY A 515 -5.12 8.19 -14.63
CA GLY A 515 -5.61 9.02 -15.72
C GLY A 515 -7.08 8.78 -16.07
N HIS A 516 -7.83 8.12 -15.20
CA HIS A 516 -9.26 7.86 -15.36
C HIS A 516 -10.09 8.71 -14.42
N ASP A 517 -11.19 9.24 -14.89
CA ASP A 517 -12.27 9.62 -14.00
C ASP A 517 -13.06 8.37 -13.55
N GLU A 518 -13.97 8.54 -12.61
CA GLU A 518 -14.69 7.40 -12.04
C GLU A 518 -15.57 6.65 -13.05
N ARG A 519 -16.06 7.32 -14.10
CA ARG A 519 -16.85 6.68 -15.17
C ARG A 519 -15.96 5.85 -16.08
N ALA A 520 -14.78 6.38 -16.41
CA ALA A 520 -13.79 5.64 -17.19
C ALA A 520 -13.27 4.42 -16.42
N MET A 521 -12.96 4.57 -15.12
CA MET A 521 -12.65 3.45 -14.23
C MET A 521 -13.74 2.37 -14.29
N ALA A 522 -15.00 2.75 -14.13
CA ALA A 522 -16.14 1.83 -14.15
C ALA A 522 -16.25 1.06 -15.46
N ALA A 523 -16.05 1.74 -16.60
CA ALA A 523 -16.08 1.11 -17.91
C ALA A 523 -14.92 0.13 -18.11
N VAL A 524 -13.70 0.51 -17.69
CA VAL A 524 -12.51 -0.34 -17.81
C VAL A 524 -12.63 -1.55 -16.90
N ASP A 525 -12.97 -1.41 -15.63
CA ASP A 525 -13.06 -2.52 -14.68
C ASP A 525 -14.16 -3.52 -15.07
N ALA A 526 -15.27 -3.04 -15.59
CA ALA A 526 -16.30 -3.90 -16.16
C ALA A 526 -15.77 -4.66 -17.39
N ARG A 527 -14.98 -4.02 -18.25
CA ARG A 527 -14.34 -4.65 -19.40
C ARG A 527 -13.35 -5.73 -18.97
N LEU A 528 -12.45 -5.41 -18.04
CA LEU A 528 -11.46 -6.37 -17.51
C LEU A 528 -12.14 -7.59 -16.87
N THR A 529 -13.23 -7.35 -16.13
CA THR A 529 -14.03 -8.44 -15.54
C THR A 529 -14.59 -9.40 -16.60
N ARG A 530 -15.08 -8.87 -17.73
CA ARG A 530 -15.56 -9.70 -18.84
C ARG A 530 -14.42 -10.46 -19.53
N ASP A 531 -13.30 -9.78 -19.76
CA ASP A 531 -12.10 -10.41 -20.36
C ASP A 531 -11.59 -11.57 -19.49
N ILE A 532 -11.55 -11.41 -18.15
CA ILE A 532 -11.17 -12.49 -17.21
C ILE A 532 -12.13 -13.69 -17.32
N ARG A 533 -13.44 -13.44 -17.36
CA ARG A 533 -14.44 -14.49 -17.50
C ARG A 533 -14.32 -15.22 -18.85
N GLU A 534 -14.16 -14.48 -19.93
CA GLU A 534 -14.07 -15.01 -21.29
C GLU A 534 -12.75 -15.77 -21.52
N ALA A 535 -11.65 -15.37 -20.92
CA ALA A 535 -10.38 -16.08 -20.91
C ALA A 535 -10.45 -17.42 -20.16
N GLY A 536 -11.52 -17.67 -19.41
CA GLY A 536 -11.74 -18.93 -18.69
C GLY A 536 -11.12 -19.00 -17.31
N ALA A 537 -10.76 -17.89 -16.71
CA ALA A 537 -10.32 -17.86 -15.30
C ALA A 537 -11.43 -18.37 -14.38
N ALA A 538 -11.04 -19.03 -13.30
CA ALA A 538 -11.94 -19.66 -12.34
C ALA A 538 -12.58 -18.68 -11.35
N GLY A 539 -12.15 -17.43 -11.33
CA GLY A 539 -12.68 -16.38 -10.48
C GLY A 539 -11.95 -15.05 -10.68
N ALA A 540 -12.53 -13.98 -10.16
CA ALA A 540 -12.00 -12.63 -10.26
C ALA A 540 -12.30 -11.82 -8.98
N VAL A 541 -11.26 -11.22 -8.37
CA VAL A 541 -11.35 -10.42 -7.15
C VAL A 541 -10.79 -9.04 -7.44
N LEU A 542 -11.67 -8.03 -7.51
CA LEU A 542 -11.30 -6.66 -7.87
C LEU A 542 -10.45 -6.01 -6.75
N PHE A 543 -9.46 -5.28 -7.12
CA PHE A 543 -8.72 -4.37 -6.26
C PHE A 543 -9.27 -2.95 -6.48
N ALA A 544 -9.93 -2.30 -5.48
CA ALA A 544 -10.17 -2.74 -4.12
C ALA A 544 -11.53 -2.23 -3.59
N TRP A 545 -11.85 -2.57 -2.33
CA TRP A 545 -13.10 -2.13 -1.69
C TRP A 545 -13.17 -0.62 -1.51
N MET A 546 -12.09 -0.01 -1.00
CA MET A 546 -12.07 1.43 -0.70
C MET A 546 -10.79 2.10 -1.16
N ASP A 547 -10.86 3.42 -1.34
CA ASP A 547 -9.66 4.25 -1.52
C ASP A 547 -8.81 4.24 -0.24
N GLU A 548 -7.49 4.12 -0.40
CA GLU A 548 -6.55 3.98 0.71
C GLU A 548 -5.50 5.10 0.68
N TRP A 549 -5.73 6.18 1.42
CA TRP A 549 -4.88 7.39 1.39
C TRP A 549 -3.44 7.18 1.83
N PHE A 550 -3.15 6.15 2.65
CA PHE A 550 -1.78 5.87 3.09
C PHE A 550 -0.85 5.41 1.97
N LYS A 551 -1.39 4.91 0.86
CA LYS A 551 -0.61 4.35 -0.23
C LYS A 551 0.22 5.39 -0.95
N LYS A 552 1.32 4.90 -1.55
CA LYS A 552 2.21 5.65 -2.44
C LYS A 552 2.41 4.84 -3.72
N ASN A 553 2.55 5.55 -4.82
CA ASN A 553 2.74 4.93 -6.11
C ASN A 553 4.13 4.28 -6.24
N TRP A 554 4.20 2.96 -6.22
CA TRP A 554 5.44 2.21 -6.26
C TRP A 554 6.14 2.22 -7.63
N ILE A 555 5.38 2.34 -8.74
CA ILE A 555 5.96 2.32 -10.11
C ILE A 555 6.81 3.55 -10.37
N VAL A 556 6.41 4.70 -9.87
CA VAL A 556 7.06 5.98 -10.09
C VAL A 556 7.68 6.59 -8.83
N ILE A 557 7.83 5.82 -7.77
CA ILE A 557 8.31 6.32 -6.47
C ILE A 557 9.69 6.98 -6.56
N ASP A 558 10.53 6.52 -7.49
CA ASP A 558 11.85 7.10 -7.73
C ASP A 558 11.80 8.47 -8.44
N TYR A 559 10.63 8.84 -8.97
CA TYR A 559 10.38 10.08 -9.71
C TYR A 559 9.42 11.02 -8.96
N GLU A 560 8.89 10.57 -7.84
CA GLU A 560 7.99 11.39 -7.02
C GLU A 560 8.76 12.26 -6.03
N ILE A 561 8.16 13.36 -5.61
CA ILE A 561 8.67 14.12 -4.49
C ILE A 561 8.53 13.30 -3.19
N PRO A 562 9.30 13.64 -2.16
CA PRO A 562 9.17 12.99 -0.85
C PRO A 562 7.80 13.32 -0.24
N LEU A 563 6.79 12.48 -0.52
CA LEU A 563 5.46 12.62 0.06
C LEU A 563 5.45 12.05 1.48
N ASP A 564 5.01 12.87 2.43
CA ASP A 564 4.88 12.49 3.83
C ASP A 564 3.43 12.50 4.29
N ASN A 565 3.16 11.78 5.39
CA ASN A 565 1.85 11.70 6.04
C ASN A 565 0.69 11.45 5.07
N THR A 566 0.91 10.68 4.00
CA THR A 566 -0.08 10.46 2.93
C THR A 566 -1.44 10.00 3.47
N ARG A 567 -1.48 9.26 4.59
CA ARG A 567 -2.72 8.89 5.27
C ARG A 567 -3.60 10.08 5.68
N LEU A 568 -3.01 11.27 5.87
CA LEU A 568 -3.72 12.47 6.33
C LEU A 568 -4.29 13.32 5.20
N TRP A 569 -3.98 13.02 3.94
CA TRP A 569 -4.46 13.79 2.80
C TRP A 569 -4.63 12.94 1.56
N HIS A 570 -5.60 13.30 0.75
CA HIS A 570 -5.93 12.57 -0.46
C HIS A 570 -5.14 13.12 -1.65
N ASN A 571 -4.26 12.30 -2.22
CA ASN A 571 -3.50 12.66 -3.41
C ASN A 571 -4.17 12.12 -4.68
N LEU A 572 -4.95 12.94 -5.35
CA LEU A 572 -5.57 12.56 -6.62
C LEU A 572 -4.55 12.34 -7.75
N MET A 573 -3.30 12.79 -7.56
CA MET A 573 -2.20 12.53 -8.51
C MET A 573 -1.56 11.15 -8.29
N ASP A 574 -1.83 10.49 -7.18
CA ASP A 574 -1.33 9.15 -6.86
C ASP A 574 -2.36 8.09 -7.27
N ALA A 575 -1.96 7.23 -8.19
CA ALA A 575 -2.82 6.17 -8.70
C ALA A 575 -3.20 5.16 -7.61
N GLU A 576 -2.25 4.79 -6.73
CA GLU A 576 -2.45 3.77 -5.70
C GLU A 576 -3.50 4.13 -4.65
N GLN A 577 -3.74 5.41 -4.42
CA GLN A 577 -4.75 5.84 -3.45
C GLN A 577 -6.20 5.66 -3.92
N ASN A 578 -6.45 5.42 -5.22
CA ASN A 578 -7.73 5.69 -5.86
C ASN A 578 -8.43 4.45 -6.48
N TYR A 579 -8.11 3.25 -6.03
CA TYR A 579 -8.70 2.00 -6.55
C TYR A 579 -10.07 1.64 -5.97
N GLY A 580 -10.52 2.33 -4.95
CA GLY A 580 -11.71 1.94 -4.20
C GLY A 580 -12.99 1.98 -5.03
N ILE A 581 -13.86 0.98 -4.83
CA ILE A 581 -15.28 1.05 -5.19
C ILE A 581 -15.97 2.10 -4.31
N MET A 582 -15.64 2.10 -3.02
CA MET A 582 -16.00 3.16 -2.09
C MET A 582 -14.94 4.26 -2.16
N GLY A 583 -15.29 5.38 -2.78
CA GLY A 583 -14.43 6.56 -2.84
C GLY A 583 -14.36 7.26 -1.50
N MET A 584 -13.15 7.67 -1.10
CA MET A 584 -12.87 8.46 0.09
C MET A 584 -12.44 9.87 -0.35
N TYR A 585 -13.30 10.85 -0.16
CA TYR A 585 -13.12 12.21 -0.67
C TYR A 585 -12.79 13.17 0.47
N ALA A 586 -11.87 14.09 0.20
CA ALA A 586 -11.46 15.13 1.14
C ALA A 586 -12.58 16.11 1.49
N GLY A 587 -12.46 16.74 2.64
CA GLY A 587 -13.32 17.81 3.11
C GLY A 587 -14.71 17.38 3.57
N ASP A 588 -15.51 18.36 3.91
CA ASP A 588 -16.93 18.20 4.25
C ASP A 588 -17.76 18.36 2.98
N GLU A 589 -18.55 17.36 2.62
CA GLU A 589 -19.39 17.36 1.43
C GLU A 589 -20.33 18.59 1.33
N ARG A 590 -20.75 19.15 2.47
CA ARG A 590 -21.66 20.28 2.54
C ARG A 590 -21.00 21.63 2.29
N THR A 591 -19.72 21.76 2.61
CA THR A 591 -19.00 23.03 2.59
C THR A 591 -17.91 23.11 1.53
N THR A 592 -17.33 22.00 1.13
CA THR A 592 -16.28 21.94 0.11
C THR A 592 -16.77 22.51 -1.24
N PRO A 593 -16.02 23.42 -1.88
CA PRO A 593 -16.34 23.93 -3.21
C PRO A 593 -16.27 22.80 -4.25
N LYS A 594 -17.22 22.80 -5.19
CA LYS A 594 -17.26 21.86 -6.31
C LYS A 594 -17.26 22.63 -7.63
N LEU A 595 -16.50 22.18 -8.61
CA LEU A 595 -16.47 22.80 -9.95
C LEU A 595 -17.86 22.72 -10.61
N GLY A 596 -18.39 23.88 -10.98
CA GLY A 596 -19.74 23.99 -11.53
C GLY A 596 -20.87 23.72 -10.53
N GLY A 597 -20.56 23.63 -9.23
CA GLY A 597 -21.53 23.46 -8.15
C GLY A 597 -22.03 24.78 -7.58
N ASP A 598 -22.52 24.76 -6.34
CA ASP A 598 -23.06 25.93 -5.66
C ASP A 598 -22.00 27.05 -5.53
N ILE A 599 -22.22 28.12 -6.29
CA ILE A 599 -21.32 29.28 -6.37
C ILE A 599 -21.09 29.97 -5.01
N ARG A 600 -22.05 29.86 -4.10
CA ARG A 600 -21.95 30.45 -2.75
C ARG A 600 -20.80 29.83 -1.96
N ARG A 601 -20.43 28.56 -2.23
CA ARG A 601 -19.28 27.93 -1.58
C ARG A 601 -17.96 28.56 -2.04
N TRP A 602 -17.83 28.91 -3.30
CA TRP A 602 -16.68 29.62 -3.85
C TRP A 602 -16.58 31.04 -3.30
N ARG A 603 -17.70 31.78 -3.27
CA ARG A 603 -17.76 33.14 -2.71
C ARG A 603 -17.49 33.21 -1.20
N ARG A 604 -17.60 32.11 -0.47
CA ARG A 604 -17.26 32.01 0.96
C ARG A 604 -15.78 31.78 1.23
N LEU A 605 -14.99 31.43 0.22
CA LEU A 605 -13.56 31.32 0.38
C LEU A 605 -12.96 32.66 0.79
N PRO A 606 -11.89 32.68 1.63
CA PRO A 606 -11.20 33.91 2.02
C PRO A 606 -10.78 34.72 0.80
N SER A 607 -11.16 36.00 0.76
CA SER A 607 -10.71 36.93 -0.28
C SER A 607 -9.29 37.43 0.07
N VAL A 608 -8.32 37.12 -0.79
CA VAL A 608 -6.92 37.50 -0.62
C VAL A 608 -6.54 38.69 -1.47
N GLN A 609 -7.31 38.98 -2.52
CA GLN A 609 -7.09 40.16 -3.37
C GLN A 609 -8.46 40.76 -3.74
N ARG A 610 -8.51 42.12 -3.77
CA ARG A 610 -9.70 42.85 -4.19
C ARG A 610 -9.28 44.05 -5.03
N ALA A 611 -9.94 44.24 -6.17
CA ALA A 611 -9.79 45.44 -6.99
C ALA A 611 -10.23 46.66 -6.18
N ARG A 612 -9.54 47.78 -6.33
CA ARG A 612 -9.87 49.05 -5.68
C ARG A 612 -11.15 49.67 -6.24
N ASP A 613 -11.36 49.52 -7.52
CA ASP A 613 -12.54 49.99 -8.23
C ASP A 613 -13.46 48.83 -8.57
N SER A 614 -14.69 48.84 -8.07
CA SER A 614 -15.70 47.81 -8.34
C SER A 614 -16.26 47.85 -9.77
N CYS A 615 -15.99 48.90 -10.54
CA CYS A 615 -16.46 49.09 -11.89
C CYS A 615 -15.49 48.56 -12.95
N THR A 616 -14.46 47.82 -12.59
CA THR A 616 -13.48 47.27 -13.55
C THR A 616 -14.09 46.24 -14.46
N SER A 617 -13.71 46.26 -15.76
CA SER A 617 -14.01 45.19 -16.71
C SER A 617 -13.17 43.92 -16.52
N GLY A 618 -12.30 43.90 -15.51
CA GLY A 618 -11.36 42.83 -15.21
C GLY A 618 -11.67 42.03 -13.94
N PRO A 619 -10.69 41.28 -13.44
CA PRO A 619 -10.81 40.50 -12.19
C PRO A 619 -11.12 41.42 -11.00
N ARG A 620 -12.13 41.03 -10.22
CA ARG A 620 -12.58 41.80 -9.05
C ARG A 620 -12.05 41.27 -7.73
N HIS A 621 -12.06 39.94 -7.58
CA HIS A 621 -11.57 39.27 -6.38
C HIS A 621 -10.77 38.06 -6.74
N ILE A 622 -9.73 37.74 -5.96
CA ILE A 622 -9.11 36.44 -5.87
C ILE A 622 -9.42 35.85 -4.50
N GLN A 623 -10.01 34.70 -4.47
CA GLN A 623 -10.30 33.92 -3.26
C GLN A 623 -9.45 32.67 -3.25
N MET A 624 -8.98 32.29 -2.07
CA MET A 624 -8.20 31.06 -1.88
C MET A 624 -8.79 30.21 -0.78
N GLY A 625 -8.69 28.91 -0.94
CA GLY A 625 -9.15 27.94 0.03
C GLY A 625 -8.42 26.62 -0.08
N TRP A 626 -8.80 25.67 0.74
CA TRP A 626 -8.18 24.36 0.78
C TRP A 626 -9.09 23.30 1.37
N ASP A 627 -8.80 22.05 1.03
CA ASP A 627 -9.18 20.87 1.77
C ASP A 627 -8.01 19.86 1.78
N GLU A 628 -8.27 18.66 2.22
CA GLU A 628 -7.26 17.62 2.34
C GLU A 628 -6.78 17.05 0.98
N SER A 629 -7.35 17.50 -0.17
CA SER A 629 -6.91 17.14 -1.53
C SER A 629 -6.41 18.31 -2.35
N PHE A 630 -7.00 19.50 -2.17
CA PHE A 630 -6.85 20.56 -3.14
C PHE A 630 -6.53 21.93 -2.52
N TYR A 631 -5.77 22.69 -3.29
CA TYR A 631 -5.72 24.13 -3.20
C TYR A 631 -6.77 24.72 -4.15
N TYR A 632 -7.66 25.55 -3.65
CA TYR A 632 -8.75 26.21 -4.37
C TYR A 632 -8.41 27.64 -4.71
N ILE A 633 -8.66 28.06 -5.95
CA ILE A 633 -8.58 29.45 -6.39
C ILE A 633 -9.89 29.81 -7.06
N GLY A 634 -10.58 30.82 -6.51
CA GLY A 634 -11.72 31.47 -7.15
C GLY A 634 -11.30 32.84 -7.69
N VAL A 635 -11.64 33.17 -8.94
CA VAL A 635 -11.42 34.51 -9.48
C VAL A 635 -12.77 35.06 -9.95
N GLU A 636 -13.22 36.12 -9.31
CA GLU A 636 -14.46 36.81 -9.68
C GLU A 636 -14.20 37.76 -10.87
N LEU A 637 -14.88 37.48 -11.96
CA LEU A 637 -14.85 38.25 -13.23
C LEU A 637 -16.19 38.91 -13.46
N PRO A 638 -16.28 39.90 -14.36
CA PRO A 638 -17.59 40.35 -14.83
C PRO A 638 -18.40 39.21 -15.45
N PRO A 639 -19.71 39.07 -15.09
CA PRO A 639 -20.55 38.04 -15.67
C PRO A 639 -20.72 38.26 -17.18
N SER A 640 -20.07 37.48 -17.99
CA SER A 640 -20.16 37.51 -19.43
C SER A 640 -19.48 36.30 -20.04
N ARG A 641 -19.87 35.94 -21.27
CA ARG A 641 -19.15 34.91 -22.01
C ARG A 641 -17.70 35.34 -22.25
N PHE A 642 -16.75 34.57 -21.75
CA PHE A 642 -15.35 34.87 -21.92
C PHE A 642 -14.92 34.62 -23.38
N PRO A 643 -14.30 35.62 -24.06
CA PRO A 643 -13.94 35.49 -25.46
C PRO A 643 -12.61 34.75 -25.66
N TRP A 644 -12.64 33.44 -25.49
CA TRP A 644 -11.45 32.55 -25.57
C TRP A 644 -10.68 32.60 -26.90
N ASP A 645 -11.30 33.10 -27.97
CA ASP A 645 -10.60 33.24 -29.25
C ASP A 645 -9.57 34.38 -29.22
N SER A 646 -9.88 35.46 -28.50
CA SER A 646 -9.03 36.68 -28.44
C SER A 646 -8.30 36.89 -27.13
N LEU A 647 -8.83 36.35 -26.03
CA LEU A 647 -8.26 36.54 -24.70
C LEU A 647 -7.78 35.20 -24.09
N GLY A 648 -6.84 35.29 -23.14
CA GLY A 648 -6.41 34.22 -22.27
C GLY A 648 -6.22 34.69 -20.84
N ILE A 649 -6.10 33.77 -19.90
CA ILE A 649 -5.92 34.08 -18.48
C ILE A 649 -4.62 33.40 -18.00
N GLN A 650 -3.76 34.18 -17.34
CA GLN A 650 -2.60 33.68 -16.63
C GLN A 650 -2.78 33.92 -15.12
N LEU A 651 -2.58 32.88 -14.33
CA LEU A 651 -2.47 32.97 -12.89
C LEU A 651 -1.04 32.60 -12.49
N ALA A 652 -0.33 33.54 -11.87
CA ALA A 652 1.00 33.34 -11.34
C ALA A 652 0.91 33.02 -9.84
N ILE A 653 1.60 31.98 -9.40
CA ILE A 653 1.53 31.49 -8.02
C ILE A 653 2.94 31.39 -7.44
N ASP A 654 3.20 32.12 -6.37
CA ASP A 654 4.36 31.97 -5.51
C ASP A 654 4.00 31.02 -4.38
N THR A 655 4.78 29.96 -4.23
CA THR A 655 4.57 28.92 -3.21
C THR A 655 5.77 28.73 -2.29
N TYR A 656 6.94 29.27 -2.70
CA TYR A 656 8.20 28.96 -2.03
C TYR A 656 8.82 30.17 -1.35
N LEU A 657 9.36 31.09 -2.11
CA LEU A 657 10.04 32.29 -1.59
C LEU A 657 9.81 33.50 -2.53
N PRO A 658 9.13 34.57 -2.10
CA PRO A 658 8.80 35.72 -2.97
C PRO A 658 9.98 36.42 -3.64
N ARG A 659 11.21 36.20 -3.15
CA ARG A 659 12.44 36.80 -3.68
C ARG A 659 13.08 36.02 -4.82
N VAL A 660 12.64 34.79 -5.10
CA VAL A 660 13.18 33.91 -6.13
C VAL A 660 12.05 33.48 -7.07
N GLY A 661 12.37 32.73 -8.11
CA GLY A 661 11.41 32.33 -9.12
C GLY A 661 11.37 33.26 -10.32
N GLN A 662 10.30 33.23 -11.08
CA GLN A 662 10.15 33.96 -12.32
C GLN A 662 9.46 35.30 -12.10
N HIS A 663 10.14 36.41 -12.43
CA HIS A 663 9.63 37.79 -12.30
C HIS A 663 8.96 38.34 -13.57
N ARG A 664 8.80 37.51 -14.60
CA ARG A 664 8.16 37.91 -15.86
C ARG A 664 7.22 36.81 -16.36
N LEU A 665 5.99 37.18 -16.71
CA LEU A 665 5.05 36.26 -17.32
C LEU A 665 5.25 36.14 -18.84
N PRO A 666 5.19 34.92 -19.41
CA PRO A 666 5.64 34.68 -20.78
C PRO A 666 4.74 35.33 -21.85
N ARG A 667 3.41 35.26 -21.73
CA ARG A 667 2.49 35.74 -22.76
C ARG A 667 2.05 37.19 -22.55
N SER A 668 1.72 37.53 -21.34
CA SER A 668 1.31 38.90 -21.01
C SER A 668 2.47 39.89 -20.95
N GLY A 669 3.69 39.39 -20.72
CA GLY A 669 4.87 40.20 -20.53
C GLY A 669 4.91 40.97 -19.20
N VAL A 670 3.92 40.77 -18.31
CA VAL A 670 3.85 41.41 -17.00
C VAL A 670 5.09 41.09 -16.19
N ARG A 671 5.70 42.11 -15.60
CA ARG A 671 6.78 42.00 -14.63
C ARG A 671 6.25 42.06 -13.20
N SER A 672 7.01 41.52 -12.26
CA SER A 672 6.66 41.49 -10.85
C SER A 672 7.88 41.69 -9.96
N GLU A 673 7.70 42.40 -8.85
CA GLU A 673 8.71 42.49 -7.80
C GLU A 673 8.85 41.23 -6.96
N ILE A 674 7.82 40.35 -6.95
CA ILE A 674 7.91 39.01 -6.37
C ILE A 674 8.06 37.97 -7.48
N GLY A 675 8.78 36.88 -7.18
CA GLY A 675 8.92 35.75 -8.09
C GLY A 675 7.80 34.75 -7.95
N PHE A 676 7.58 33.93 -8.96
CA PHE A 676 6.58 32.87 -8.98
C PHE A 676 7.21 31.55 -9.41
N GLU A 677 6.93 30.50 -8.69
CA GLU A 677 7.37 29.15 -9.07
C GLU A 677 6.44 28.53 -10.10
N PHE A 678 5.14 28.83 -10.03
CA PHE A 678 4.12 28.23 -10.89
C PHE A 678 3.36 29.25 -11.71
N LEU A 679 2.99 28.83 -12.93
CA LEU A 679 2.13 29.58 -13.82
C LEU A 679 1.00 28.68 -14.32
N ILE A 680 -0.25 29.05 -14.05
CA ILE A 680 -1.42 28.44 -14.70
C ILE A 680 -1.76 29.31 -15.91
N ASP A 681 -1.69 28.74 -17.12
CA ASP A 681 -2.02 29.41 -18.37
C ASP A 681 -3.26 28.79 -19.01
N LEU A 682 -4.37 29.52 -18.95
CA LEU A 682 -5.65 29.15 -19.52
C LEU A 682 -5.78 29.84 -20.88
N VAL A 683 -5.29 29.17 -21.91
CA VAL A 683 -5.35 29.70 -23.28
C VAL A 683 -6.74 29.49 -23.88
N ARG A 684 -7.32 28.34 -23.71
CA ARG A 684 -8.68 27.92 -24.09
C ARG A 684 -9.12 26.77 -23.20
N PRO A 685 -10.42 26.40 -23.19
CA PRO A 685 -10.90 25.25 -22.41
C PRO A 685 -10.14 23.94 -22.67
N ASP A 686 -9.76 23.68 -23.91
CA ASP A 686 -8.98 22.51 -24.34
C ASP A 686 -7.47 22.67 -24.26
N SER A 687 -6.99 23.86 -23.89
CA SER A 687 -5.57 24.24 -23.87
C SER A 687 -5.25 25.03 -22.59
N ALA A 688 -5.22 24.33 -21.48
CA ALA A 688 -4.93 24.86 -20.15
C ALA A 688 -3.83 24.03 -19.47
N ARG A 689 -2.87 24.70 -18.80
CA ARG A 689 -1.72 24.02 -18.18
C ARG A 689 -1.23 24.71 -16.92
N VAL A 690 -0.64 23.91 -16.02
CA VAL A 690 0.29 24.36 -15.00
C VAL A 690 1.70 24.20 -15.55
N PHE A 691 2.50 25.25 -15.37
CA PHE A 691 3.93 25.28 -15.67
C PHE A 691 4.70 25.55 -14.38
N VAL A 692 5.98 25.23 -14.35
CA VAL A 692 6.87 25.45 -13.21
C VAL A 692 8.17 26.08 -13.67
N THR A 693 8.84 26.85 -12.81
CA THR A 693 10.18 27.34 -13.13
C THR A 693 11.15 26.17 -13.31
N PRO A 694 12.14 26.29 -14.26
CA PRO A 694 13.04 25.18 -14.58
C PRO A 694 13.78 24.61 -13.37
N GLU A 695 14.15 25.46 -12.43
CA GLU A 695 14.89 25.06 -11.23
C GLU A 695 14.03 24.34 -10.22
N TYR A 696 12.73 24.65 -10.16
CA TYR A 696 11.77 24.03 -9.26
C TYR A 696 11.00 22.86 -9.91
N ASN A 697 11.38 22.51 -11.14
CA ASN A 697 10.83 21.37 -11.87
C ASN A 697 11.46 20.06 -11.37
N ARG A 698 10.73 19.35 -10.52
CA ARG A 698 11.13 18.04 -10.00
C ARG A 698 11.19 16.95 -11.08
N HIS A 699 10.40 17.10 -12.13
CA HIS A 699 10.32 16.20 -13.26
C HIS A 699 11.22 16.64 -14.40
N ASP A 700 12.41 17.20 -14.11
CA ASP A 700 13.42 17.51 -15.14
C ASP A 700 13.94 16.20 -15.77
N SER A 701 13.03 15.43 -16.30
CA SER A 701 13.30 14.23 -17.07
C SER A 701 13.71 14.67 -18.47
N ARG A 702 15.00 14.85 -18.65
CA ARG A 702 15.58 15.11 -19.96
C ARG A 702 15.74 13.80 -20.69
N ILE A 703 14.86 13.56 -21.64
CA ILE A 703 15.12 12.56 -22.67
C ILE A 703 16.42 12.99 -23.35
N ASP A 704 17.44 12.13 -23.30
CA ASP A 704 18.64 12.36 -24.12
C ASP A 704 18.21 12.39 -25.59
N PRO A 705 18.26 13.56 -26.28
CA PRO A 705 17.77 13.67 -27.63
C PRO A 705 18.54 12.79 -28.60
N ARG A 706 19.71 12.29 -28.22
CA ARG A 706 20.55 11.42 -29.07
C ARG A 706 20.17 9.97 -28.93
N THR A 707 19.79 9.50 -27.74
CA THR A 707 19.50 8.09 -27.48
C THR A 707 18.02 7.80 -27.38
N GLY A 708 17.19 8.83 -27.19
CA GLY A 708 15.76 8.64 -26.89
C GLY A 708 15.53 7.91 -25.55
N ASP A 709 16.62 7.68 -24.83
CA ASP A 709 16.58 7.04 -23.54
C ASP A 709 16.33 8.08 -22.49
N ASP A 710 15.30 7.84 -21.72
CA ASP A 710 15.23 8.45 -20.43
C ASP A 710 14.68 7.46 -19.41
N PHE A 711 15.56 7.06 -18.57
CA PHE A 711 15.28 6.88 -17.18
C PHE A 711 15.49 8.24 -16.58
N GLY A 712 14.40 8.98 -16.40
CA GLY A 712 14.39 10.19 -15.66
C GLY A 712 14.93 9.96 -14.28
N ARG A 713 16.23 9.87 -14.18
CA ARG A 713 16.85 10.20 -12.91
C ARG A 713 16.67 11.68 -12.81
N PHE A 714 15.95 12.09 -11.78
CA PHE A 714 16.01 13.46 -11.32
C PHE A 714 17.43 13.96 -11.54
N SER A 715 17.59 15.01 -12.31
CA SER A 715 18.89 15.61 -12.48
C SER A 715 19.49 15.78 -11.09
N ARG A 716 20.53 15.03 -10.76
CA ARG A 716 21.24 15.13 -9.47
C ARG A 716 22.00 16.44 -9.35
N ARG A 717 21.79 17.38 -10.27
CA ARG A 717 22.36 18.72 -10.18
C ARG A 717 21.67 19.42 -9.02
N PRO A 718 22.42 20.02 -8.08
CA PRO A 718 21.84 20.90 -7.11
C PRO A 718 21.19 22.05 -7.89
N VAL A 719 19.90 22.12 -7.83
CA VAL A 719 19.13 23.18 -8.47
C VAL A 719 18.67 24.07 -7.36
N VAL A 720 19.11 25.30 -7.39
CA VAL A 720 18.70 26.34 -6.47
C VAL A 720 17.77 27.24 -7.24
N THR A 721 16.54 27.41 -6.76
CA THR A 721 15.59 28.34 -7.34
C THR A 721 16.23 29.74 -7.38
N ARG A 722 16.24 30.35 -8.55
CA ARG A 722 16.94 31.61 -8.83
C ARG A 722 15.92 32.69 -9.14
N ASN A 723 16.34 33.92 -8.92
CA ASN A 723 15.67 35.09 -9.46
C ASN A 723 15.85 35.10 -11.00
N ARG A 724 14.73 35.05 -11.73
CA ARG A 724 14.69 35.03 -13.22
C ARG A 724 13.77 36.12 -13.76
N ASP A 725 14.11 36.66 -14.94
CA ASP A 725 13.30 37.67 -15.66
C ASP A 725 13.24 37.35 -17.17
N ASP A 726 13.38 36.06 -17.53
CA ASP A 726 13.35 35.63 -18.94
C ASP A 726 11.99 35.10 -19.40
N GLY A 727 11.02 35.00 -18.51
CA GLY A 727 9.67 34.48 -18.80
C GLY A 727 9.62 32.97 -19.06
N ARG A 728 10.68 32.23 -18.73
CA ARG A 728 10.76 30.81 -19.00
C ARG A 728 10.12 29.99 -17.88
N PHE A 729 9.15 29.17 -18.25
CA PHE A 729 8.57 28.11 -17.46
C PHE A 729 8.62 26.79 -18.23
N ASP A 730 8.76 25.69 -17.53
CA ASP A 730 8.82 24.35 -18.10
C ASP A 730 7.48 23.62 -17.88
N SER A 731 7.14 22.71 -18.80
CA SER A 731 6.00 21.81 -18.64
C SER A 731 6.32 20.69 -17.66
N LEU A 732 5.30 20.22 -16.98
CA LEU A 732 5.37 19.10 -16.02
C LEU A 732 5.11 17.78 -16.73
N PHE A 733 6.17 17.05 -17.08
CA PHE A 733 6.07 15.71 -17.64
C PHE A 733 6.62 14.68 -16.67
N VAL A 734 6.00 13.51 -16.61
CA VAL A 734 6.53 12.33 -15.91
C VAL A 734 6.71 11.21 -16.91
N ILE A 735 7.79 10.44 -16.73
CA ILE A 735 8.00 9.22 -17.50
C ILE A 735 7.20 8.12 -16.83
N THR A 736 6.35 7.47 -17.61
CA THR A 736 5.44 6.42 -17.13
C THR A 736 5.88 5.02 -17.53
N ASN A 737 6.56 4.91 -18.69
CA ASN A 737 7.12 3.66 -19.19
C ASN A 737 8.55 3.94 -19.63
N ARG A 738 9.49 3.11 -19.23
CA ARG A 738 10.88 3.29 -19.63
C ARG A 738 11.11 2.92 -21.09
N ALA A 739 12.08 3.55 -21.71
CA ALA A 739 12.61 3.08 -22.98
C ALA A 739 13.34 1.74 -22.78
N ARG A 740 13.02 0.73 -23.59
CA ARG A 740 13.56 -0.62 -23.43
C ARG A 740 13.76 -1.34 -24.75
N PHE A 741 14.60 -2.37 -24.73
CA PHE A 741 14.71 -3.34 -25.80
C PHE A 741 14.06 -4.66 -25.37
N GLY A 742 13.30 -5.25 -26.27
CA GLY A 742 12.89 -6.65 -26.16
C GLY A 742 14.05 -7.62 -26.36
N ARG A 743 13.85 -8.89 -26.00
CA ARG A 743 14.83 -9.97 -26.23
C ARG A 743 15.16 -10.15 -27.70
N ASP A 744 14.17 -9.94 -28.56
CA ASP A 744 14.29 -9.97 -30.03
C ASP A 744 14.97 -8.73 -30.63
N GLY A 745 15.31 -7.72 -29.84
CA GLY A 745 15.92 -6.47 -30.27
C GLY A 745 14.93 -5.39 -30.71
N SER A 746 13.64 -5.60 -30.60
CA SER A 746 12.64 -4.54 -30.79
C SER A 746 12.85 -3.43 -29.78
N PHE A 747 12.68 -2.17 -30.21
CA PHE A 747 12.85 -1.00 -29.33
C PHE A 747 11.51 -0.36 -29.02
N PHE A 748 11.25 -0.17 -27.75
CA PHE A 748 10.06 0.50 -27.23
C PHE A 748 10.48 1.84 -26.60
N PRO A 749 9.99 2.98 -27.14
CA PRO A 749 10.33 4.30 -26.61
C PRO A 749 9.70 4.55 -25.25
N ALA A 750 10.26 5.49 -24.50
CA ALA A 750 9.68 5.91 -23.22
C ALA A 750 8.28 6.51 -23.39
N GLY A 751 7.36 6.10 -22.54
CA GLY A 751 6.05 6.73 -22.38
C GLY A 751 6.18 8.01 -21.54
N ARG A 752 5.40 9.05 -21.88
CA ARG A 752 5.37 10.32 -21.15
C ARG A 752 3.94 10.76 -20.89
N TYR A 753 3.70 11.17 -19.68
CA TYR A 753 2.43 11.76 -19.27
C TYR A 753 2.59 13.26 -18.97
N ASP A 754 1.72 14.09 -19.54
CA ASP A 754 1.67 15.53 -19.28
C ASP A 754 0.88 15.82 -18.02
N ARG A 755 1.56 15.85 -16.91
CA ARG A 755 1.02 16.06 -15.59
C ARG A 755 0.46 17.46 -15.38
N GLY A 756 1.02 18.44 -16.10
CA GLY A 756 0.61 19.85 -16.02
C GLY A 756 -0.64 20.20 -16.82
N ARG A 757 -1.13 19.33 -17.71
CA ARG A 757 -2.35 19.60 -18.48
C ARG A 757 -3.55 19.67 -17.53
N LEU A 758 -4.32 20.78 -17.59
CA LEU A 758 -5.52 20.98 -16.77
C LEU A 758 -6.78 20.60 -17.56
N VAL A 759 -7.65 19.85 -16.91
CA VAL A 759 -8.92 19.39 -17.48
C VAL A 759 -10.02 20.41 -17.18
N HIS A 760 -10.63 20.94 -18.23
CA HIS A 760 -11.78 21.84 -18.12
C HIS A 760 -13.07 21.04 -17.95
N GLY A 761 -13.93 21.47 -17.04
CA GLY A 761 -15.24 20.87 -16.86
C GLY A 761 -15.79 21.02 -15.44
N THR A 762 -17.04 20.66 -15.29
CA THR A 762 -17.65 20.51 -13.96
C THR A 762 -17.24 19.19 -13.32
N GLU A 763 -17.24 19.13 -11.99
CA GLU A 763 -16.97 17.88 -11.28
C GLU A 763 -17.99 16.78 -11.58
N ALA A 764 -19.24 17.17 -11.87
CA ALA A 764 -20.29 16.23 -12.29
C ALA A 764 -20.03 15.62 -13.68
N ALA A 765 -19.33 16.35 -14.56
CA ALA A 765 -18.95 15.84 -15.89
C ALA A 765 -17.72 14.90 -15.82
N SER A 766 -16.72 15.26 -15.01
CA SER A 766 -15.52 14.45 -14.77
C SER A 766 -14.95 14.71 -13.40
N THR A 767 -14.70 13.66 -12.65
CA THR A 767 -14.09 13.75 -11.31
C THR A 767 -12.61 14.16 -11.34
N THR A 768 -11.98 14.12 -12.52
CA THR A 768 -10.60 14.61 -12.73
C THR A 768 -10.55 16.05 -13.28
N ALA A 769 -11.68 16.77 -13.40
CA ALA A 769 -11.69 18.17 -13.81
C ALA A 769 -10.90 19.04 -12.81
N ASP A 770 -10.11 19.98 -13.33
CA ASP A 770 -9.26 20.87 -12.54
C ASP A 770 -9.81 22.30 -12.47
N TRP A 771 -10.56 22.73 -13.48
CA TRP A 771 -11.06 24.08 -13.57
C TRP A 771 -12.34 24.21 -14.36
N TYR A 772 -13.11 25.25 -14.02
CA TYR A 772 -14.35 25.61 -14.71
C TYR A 772 -14.55 27.13 -14.67
N LEU A 773 -15.05 27.72 -15.73
CA LEU A 773 -15.49 29.12 -15.76
C LEU A 773 -17.01 29.13 -15.88
N ASP A 774 -17.65 29.64 -14.85
CA ASP A 774 -19.07 29.97 -14.89
C ASP A 774 -19.28 31.38 -15.48
N ASP A 775 -19.54 31.46 -16.77
CA ASP A 775 -19.77 32.71 -17.50
C ASP A 775 -20.96 33.50 -16.97
N ARG A 776 -21.97 32.81 -16.42
CA ARG A 776 -23.20 33.47 -15.92
C ARG A 776 -22.99 34.16 -14.59
N GLU A 777 -22.26 33.48 -13.73
CA GLU A 777 -21.92 33.99 -12.39
C GLU A 777 -20.60 34.79 -12.38
N GLY A 778 -19.86 34.77 -13.48
CA GLY A 778 -18.57 35.43 -13.59
C GLY A 778 -17.53 34.85 -12.64
N MET A 779 -17.48 33.53 -12.47
CA MET A 779 -16.57 32.89 -11.52
C MET A 779 -15.68 31.88 -12.21
N LEU A 780 -14.39 32.17 -12.28
CA LEU A 780 -13.38 31.20 -12.63
C LEU A 780 -13.04 30.38 -11.38
N GLN A 781 -13.18 29.08 -11.48
CA GLN A 781 -13.05 28.11 -10.42
C GLN A 781 -11.88 27.17 -10.74
N LEU A 782 -10.90 27.03 -9.84
CA LEU A 782 -9.80 26.08 -9.97
C LEU A 782 -9.64 25.27 -8.68
N ARG A 783 -9.39 24.00 -8.84
CA ARG A 783 -8.93 23.11 -7.77
C ARG A 783 -7.65 22.43 -8.23
N ILE A 784 -6.56 22.69 -7.56
CA ILE A 784 -5.24 22.20 -7.93
C ILE A 784 -4.78 21.20 -6.89
N PRO A 785 -4.51 19.94 -7.27
CA PRO A 785 -3.94 18.96 -6.34
C PRO A 785 -2.65 19.52 -5.70
N TRP A 786 -2.51 19.33 -4.40
CA TRP A 786 -1.37 19.82 -3.64
C TRP A 786 -0.02 19.41 -4.25
N ASP A 787 0.06 18.17 -4.70
CA ASP A 787 1.24 17.60 -5.31
C ASP A 787 1.67 18.35 -6.61
N LEU A 788 0.74 18.88 -7.40
CA LEU A 788 1.08 19.68 -8.59
C LEU A 788 1.81 20.99 -8.27
N LEU A 789 1.71 21.47 -7.05
CA LEU A 789 2.38 22.67 -6.55
C LEU A 789 3.62 22.35 -5.69
N ASN A 790 4.16 21.14 -5.81
CA ASN A 790 5.31 20.66 -5.03
C ASN A 790 5.08 20.68 -3.51
N VAL A 791 3.83 20.60 -3.05
CA VAL A 791 3.51 20.41 -1.64
C VAL A 791 3.71 18.94 -1.29
N THR A 792 4.60 18.65 -0.37
CA THR A 792 4.99 17.28 0.02
C THR A 792 4.13 16.73 1.14
N ASP A 793 3.60 17.61 1.98
CA ASP A 793 2.66 17.28 3.04
C ASP A 793 1.80 18.50 3.39
N PRO A 794 0.56 18.58 2.90
CA PRO A 794 -0.31 19.70 3.23
C PRO A 794 -0.76 19.69 4.68
N SER A 795 -0.77 18.54 5.36
CA SER A 795 -1.22 18.45 6.77
C SER A 795 -0.27 19.18 7.72
N THR A 796 1.02 19.20 7.42
CA THR A 796 2.05 19.91 8.18
C THR A 796 2.52 21.20 7.49
N ARG A 797 1.95 21.55 6.34
CA ARG A 797 2.36 22.67 5.49
C ARG A 797 3.83 22.55 5.07
N THR A 798 4.18 21.43 4.51
CA THR A 798 5.54 21.13 4.04
C THR A 798 5.54 21.07 2.51
N LEU A 799 6.55 21.65 1.91
CA LEU A 799 6.74 21.64 0.47
C LEU A 799 8.17 21.23 0.11
N LEU A 800 8.38 20.98 -1.18
CA LEU A 800 9.67 20.61 -1.73
C LEU A 800 10.68 21.72 -1.49
N PHE A 801 11.84 21.38 -0.93
CA PHE A 801 12.99 22.26 -0.84
C PHE A 801 13.82 22.11 -2.12
N ASP A 802 14.22 23.23 -2.73
CA ASP A 802 14.91 23.24 -4.02
C ASP A 802 16.38 22.82 -3.93
N GLN A 803 16.96 22.78 -2.75
CA GLN A 803 18.33 22.32 -2.51
C GLN A 803 18.34 20.84 -2.19
N ARG A 804 19.16 20.09 -2.91
CA ARG A 804 19.36 18.68 -2.63
C ARG A 804 20.46 18.49 -1.60
N THR A 805 20.15 17.75 -0.55
CA THR A 805 21.11 17.29 0.44
C THR A 805 21.41 15.81 0.17
N ASN A 806 22.67 15.43 0.05
CA ASN A 806 23.11 14.06 -0.23
C ASN A 806 22.51 13.42 -1.50
N GLY A 807 22.11 14.22 -2.46
CA GLY A 807 21.52 13.73 -3.73
C GLY A 807 20.02 13.51 -3.69
N ASP A 808 19.36 13.69 -2.55
CA ASP A 808 17.91 13.57 -2.40
C ASP A 808 17.22 14.94 -2.29
N PHE A 809 15.94 14.98 -2.61
CA PHE A 809 15.12 16.15 -2.38
C PHE A 809 14.90 16.38 -0.89
N GLY A 810 15.13 17.61 -0.43
CA GLY A 810 14.73 18.05 0.90
C GLY A 810 13.31 18.58 0.95
N THR A 811 12.83 18.83 2.15
CA THR A 811 11.54 19.48 2.41
C THR A 811 11.73 20.73 3.29
N ALA A 812 10.83 21.69 3.13
CA ALA A 812 10.83 22.92 3.91
C ALA A 812 9.41 23.30 4.34
N ALA A 813 9.28 24.05 5.44
CA ALA A 813 8.00 24.60 5.84
C ALA A 813 7.51 25.61 4.80
N ALA A 814 6.23 25.50 4.39
CA ALA A 814 5.60 26.46 3.51
C ALA A 814 5.44 27.82 4.19
N GLY A 815 5.79 28.86 3.46
CA GLY A 815 5.50 30.26 3.81
C GLY A 815 4.04 30.62 3.53
N GLU A 816 3.84 31.84 3.07
CA GLU A 816 2.56 32.31 2.52
C GLU A 816 2.57 32.12 1.01
N PHE A 817 1.43 31.70 0.46
CA PHE A 817 1.23 31.68 -0.99
C PHE A 817 0.72 33.03 -1.48
N HIS A 818 1.22 33.46 -2.63
CA HIS A 818 0.73 34.66 -3.30
C HIS A 818 0.22 34.33 -4.68
N ALA A 819 -0.85 34.97 -5.12
CA ALA A 819 -1.37 34.77 -6.47
C ALA A 819 -1.70 36.12 -7.14
N GLY A 820 -1.39 36.16 -8.44
CA GLY A 820 -1.81 37.24 -9.31
C GLY A 820 -2.49 36.70 -10.57
N VAL A 821 -3.49 37.43 -11.08
CA VAL A 821 -4.19 37.06 -12.31
C VAL A 821 -4.04 38.15 -13.36
N VAL A 822 -3.80 37.72 -14.61
CA VAL A 822 -3.73 38.59 -15.77
C VAL A 822 -4.67 38.08 -16.87
N ILE A 823 -5.54 38.94 -17.37
CA ILE A 823 -6.23 38.70 -18.64
C ILE A 823 -5.41 39.39 -19.73
N TYR A 824 -5.02 38.62 -20.73
CA TYR A 824 -4.19 39.13 -21.82
C TYR A 824 -4.83 38.91 -23.19
N ARG A 825 -4.60 39.81 -24.11
CA ARG A 825 -5.00 39.72 -25.53
C ARG A 825 -4.01 38.86 -26.29
N LYS A 826 -4.51 37.87 -27.00
CA LYS A 826 -3.69 37.02 -27.86
C LYS A 826 -3.29 37.79 -29.14
N GLY A 827 -2.11 37.46 -29.66
CA GLY A 827 -1.64 38.06 -30.94
C GLY A 827 -0.11 38.16 -31.00
N LYS A 828 0.40 38.74 -32.10
CA LYS A 828 1.85 38.90 -32.28
C LYS A 828 2.48 39.86 -31.26
N LYS A 829 1.70 40.80 -30.75
CA LYS A 829 2.08 41.67 -29.63
C LYS A 829 1.03 41.52 -28.56
N PRO A 830 1.24 40.61 -27.59
CA PRO A 830 0.30 40.44 -26.49
C PRO A 830 0.16 41.75 -25.71
N ALA A 831 -1.07 42.08 -25.29
CA ALA A 831 -1.36 43.21 -24.46
C ALA A 831 -2.13 42.78 -23.21
N VAL A 832 -1.92 43.47 -22.10
CA VAL A 832 -2.67 43.24 -20.87
C VAL A 832 -4.00 43.98 -21.00
N GLU A 833 -5.10 43.25 -20.83
CA GLU A 833 -6.46 43.79 -20.75
C GLU A 833 -6.81 44.19 -19.31
N ALA A 834 -6.45 43.31 -18.36
CA ALA A 834 -6.72 43.54 -16.96
C ALA A 834 -5.78 42.69 -16.09
N ALA A 835 -5.53 43.13 -14.87
CA ALA A 835 -4.72 42.41 -13.91
C ALA A 835 -5.18 42.66 -12.48
N LEU A 836 -5.00 41.66 -11.61
CA LEU A 836 -5.19 41.76 -10.18
C LEU A 836 -4.08 41.00 -9.46
N PRO A 837 -3.25 41.62 -8.58
CA PRO A 837 -3.24 43.06 -8.24
C PRO A 837 -3.15 44.00 -9.43
N GLU A 838 -3.57 45.27 -9.23
CA GLU A 838 -3.45 46.30 -10.27
C GLU A 838 -1.98 46.56 -10.60
N LEU A 839 -1.70 46.74 -11.89
CA LEU A 839 -0.33 47.05 -12.36
C LEU A 839 0.02 48.51 -12.06
N ARG A 840 1.23 48.73 -11.57
CA ARG A 840 1.84 50.05 -11.45
C ARG A 840 2.93 50.16 -12.53
N GLN A 841 2.80 51.08 -13.46
CA GLN A 841 3.74 51.26 -14.57
C GLN A 841 4.01 49.95 -15.37
N GLY A 842 2.97 49.12 -15.55
CA GLY A 842 3.06 47.85 -16.27
C GLY A 842 3.65 46.68 -15.49
N ALA A 843 3.87 46.83 -14.18
CA ALA A 843 4.41 45.76 -13.31
C ALA A 843 3.58 45.61 -12.03
N TRP A 844 3.67 44.43 -11.43
CA TRP A 844 3.16 44.17 -10.09
C TRP A 844 4.16 44.60 -9.03
N ALA A 845 3.73 45.45 -8.10
CA ALA A 845 4.50 45.79 -6.91
C ALA A 845 4.31 44.73 -5.82
N ALA A 846 5.36 44.41 -5.07
CA ALA A 846 5.30 43.44 -3.96
C ALA A 846 4.22 43.82 -2.93
N SER A 847 4.05 45.09 -2.65
CA SER A 847 3.01 45.59 -1.74
C SER A 847 1.59 45.41 -2.25
N GLY A 848 1.42 45.00 -3.49
CA GLY A 848 0.10 44.71 -4.07
C GLY A 848 -0.40 43.30 -3.71
N PHE A 849 0.45 42.39 -3.26
CA PHE A 849 0.07 41.03 -2.93
C PHE A 849 -0.28 40.88 -1.44
N VAL A 850 -1.25 40.04 -1.18
CA VAL A 850 -1.61 39.60 0.17
C VAL A 850 -1.27 38.10 0.27
N GLY A 851 -0.47 37.78 1.28
CA GLY A 851 -0.09 36.38 1.53
C GLY A 851 -1.29 35.57 2.07
N TRP A 852 -1.39 34.33 1.64
CA TRP A 852 -2.38 33.38 2.09
C TRP A 852 -1.71 32.15 2.69
N ARG A 853 -2.31 31.62 3.75
CA ARG A 853 -1.82 30.45 4.46
C ARG A 853 -2.99 29.56 4.87
N TRP A 854 -2.80 28.25 4.78
CA TRP A 854 -3.78 27.30 5.30
C TRP A 854 -3.40 26.78 6.69
N SER A 855 -4.35 26.19 7.38
CA SER A 855 -4.14 25.52 8.66
C SER A 855 -3.71 24.08 8.44
N GLY A 856 -2.67 23.62 9.16
CA GLY A 856 -2.35 22.20 9.24
C GLY A 856 -3.42 21.41 10.02
N TRP A 857 -3.36 20.09 9.93
CA TRP A 857 -4.28 19.17 10.61
C TRP A 857 -3.59 17.89 11.03
N THR A 858 -4.15 17.21 12.03
CA THR A 858 -3.69 15.89 12.53
C THR A 858 -4.72 14.79 12.28
N GLU A 859 -5.97 15.17 12.02
CA GLU A 859 -7.05 14.27 11.61
C GLU A 859 -7.70 14.85 10.36
N PRO A 860 -7.82 14.08 9.28
CA PRO A 860 -8.41 14.57 8.03
C PRO A 860 -9.94 14.59 8.11
N ARG A 861 -10.55 15.56 7.44
CA ARG A 861 -11.98 15.55 7.16
C ARG A 861 -12.19 14.81 5.86
N TYR A 862 -13.15 13.91 5.84
CA TYR A 862 -13.50 13.17 4.63
C TYR A 862 -14.97 12.73 4.66
N HIS A 863 -15.46 12.43 3.47
CA HIS A 863 -16.74 11.75 3.28
C HIS A 863 -16.57 10.62 2.28
N SER A 864 -17.51 9.66 2.28
CA SER A 864 -17.45 8.51 1.38
C SER A 864 -18.70 8.40 0.54
N ARG A 865 -18.55 7.92 -0.70
CA ARG A 865 -19.64 7.50 -1.57
C ARG A 865 -19.20 6.36 -2.48
N LEU A 866 -20.15 5.60 -2.98
CA LEU A 866 -19.87 4.58 -3.99
C LEU A 866 -19.58 5.26 -5.34
N LYS A 867 -18.53 4.79 -6.02
CA LYS A 867 -18.20 5.19 -7.39
C LYS A 867 -19.07 4.43 -8.39
N PRO A 868 -19.24 4.92 -9.65
CA PRO A 868 -20.04 4.27 -10.69
C PRO A 868 -19.66 2.81 -10.99
N VAL A 869 -18.45 2.39 -10.67
CA VAL A 869 -17.98 1.00 -10.80
C VAL A 869 -18.84 0.03 -9.99
N PHE A 870 -19.44 0.46 -8.89
CA PHE A 870 -20.37 -0.32 -8.10
C PHE A 870 -21.56 -0.79 -8.94
N ASP A 871 -22.24 0.12 -9.64
CA ASP A 871 -23.43 -0.20 -10.46
C ASP A 871 -23.04 -1.03 -11.69
N SER A 872 -21.89 -0.74 -12.31
CA SER A 872 -21.39 -1.49 -13.47
C SER A 872 -21.10 -2.94 -13.11
N LEU A 873 -20.45 -3.20 -11.98
CA LEU A 873 -20.16 -4.55 -11.51
C LEU A 873 -21.40 -5.24 -10.95
N LYS A 874 -22.28 -4.53 -10.28
CA LYS A 874 -23.57 -5.07 -9.82
C LYS A 874 -24.35 -5.68 -10.96
N ALA A 875 -24.45 -4.97 -12.08
CA ALA A 875 -25.14 -5.46 -13.28
C ALA A 875 -24.42 -6.70 -13.88
N LEU A 876 -23.10 -6.65 -13.95
CA LEU A 876 -22.29 -7.72 -14.52
C LEU A 876 -22.29 -9.00 -13.65
N TRP A 877 -22.24 -8.86 -12.34
CA TRP A 877 -22.19 -9.98 -11.40
C TRP A 877 -23.57 -10.60 -11.10
N ALA A 878 -24.65 -9.97 -11.54
CA ALA A 878 -25.98 -10.55 -11.48
C ALA A 878 -26.15 -11.76 -12.44
N ALA A 879 -25.38 -11.78 -13.54
CA ALA A 879 -25.39 -12.87 -14.49
C ALA A 879 -24.32 -13.93 -14.16
N PRO A 880 -24.65 -15.23 -14.17
CA PRO A 880 -23.64 -16.27 -14.03
C PRO A 880 -22.64 -16.19 -15.22
N PRO A 881 -21.37 -16.57 -15.02
CA PRO A 881 -20.40 -16.58 -16.12
C PRO A 881 -20.87 -17.55 -17.23
N SER A 882 -20.74 -17.12 -18.49
CA SER A 882 -21.07 -17.96 -19.64
C SER A 882 -20.17 -19.20 -19.68
N ARG A 883 -20.71 -20.35 -20.07
CA ARG A 883 -20.09 -21.68 -19.93
C ARG A 883 -18.98 -22.05 -20.91
N ALA A 884 -18.65 -21.23 -21.89
CA ALA A 884 -17.69 -21.60 -22.92
C ALA A 884 -16.52 -20.61 -22.98
N PRO A 885 -15.31 -21.04 -22.61
CA PRO A 885 -14.11 -20.26 -22.90
C PRO A 885 -13.94 -20.17 -24.42
N THR A 886 -13.70 -18.98 -24.93
CA THR A 886 -13.30 -18.77 -26.33
C THR A 886 -11.90 -19.36 -26.50
N ARG A 887 -11.74 -20.40 -27.33
CA ARG A 887 -10.43 -20.99 -27.58
C ARG A 887 -9.57 -19.98 -28.34
N LEU A 888 -8.53 -19.47 -27.69
CA LEU A 888 -7.45 -18.78 -28.39
C LEU A 888 -6.74 -19.75 -29.33
N ALA A 889 -6.41 -19.30 -30.54
CA ALA A 889 -5.56 -20.07 -31.41
C ALA A 889 -4.20 -20.29 -30.74
N PRO A 890 -3.63 -21.50 -30.76
CA PRO A 890 -2.32 -21.74 -30.17
C PRO A 890 -1.27 -20.84 -30.83
N ARG A 891 -0.41 -20.25 -30.00
CA ARG A 891 0.74 -19.45 -30.44
C ARG A 891 1.62 -20.33 -31.31
N ALA A 892 1.98 -19.88 -32.52
CA ALA A 892 2.96 -20.56 -33.31
C ALA A 892 4.30 -20.63 -32.54
N PRO A 893 4.99 -21.76 -32.50
CA PRO A 893 6.28 -21.83 -31.83
C PRO A 893 7.21 -20.79 -32.42
N SER A 894 7.82 -19.98 -31.56
CA SER A 894 8.88 -19.04 -31.94
C SER A 894 10.09 -19.84 -32.40
N ASN A 895 10.41 -19.75 -33.70
CA ASN A 895 11.62 -20.32 -34.25
C ASN A 895 12.88 -19.68 -33.69
#